data_66b11a8f0a49693efa6e613a0b0161a0
#
_entry.id   66b11a8f0a49693efa6e613a0b0161a0
#
_cell.length_a   1.000
_cell.length_b   1.000
_cell.length_c   1.000
_cell.angle_alpha   90.00
_cell.angle_beta   90.00
_cell.angle_gamma   90.00
#
_symmetry.space_group_name_H-M   'P 1'
#
loop_
_entity.id
_entity.type
_entity.pdbx_description
1 polymer ?
#
loop_
_entity_poly.entity_id
_entity_poly.type
_entity_poly.pdbx_seq_one_letter_code
_entity_poly.pdbx_strand_id
1 'polypeptide(L)'
;MAKKKTERKASNSKEATIWQSILKSEKTDFLVGMMIAILAIHLTVSMVSYINTGAEDQSLLENLRPGEWLNHDKIIKNYCGSYGAIISYILITEHFGYAAFLIPCFLFVAGIKTMGIYKLSLWKWFFGMGVSMIWVSIFLAKVLAPLLPEAIFNPGGNHGAVCVNFIENIVGPPGLTALLFFVAIALLTFISKQTITWVRRMFNPLKSITGKASEIVTDKLNNNDSETTSVENGYTASVATSSNTADAKKDTAKSAEPTPVIDLTEFSNLGQKKTSKAQATPVATATPDVKPMKTGDDKLTVEVGKDEKAKGGNLTDDTINTPINPLEPFTRYKHPTLDLLTKDENGSKPYIDMDEIKANNEEIIKVLKSFGIDICEIKATVGPTITLYEITPAEGIRITKIRGLEADIALRLSALGVRIIAPIPGKGTIGIEVPNKKRHNVSMESILNSKKFQESKYDLPIVLGKTITNEVFMADLTKIPHLLVAGATGQGKSVGLNVIITSLLYKKHPNELKLVLIDPKKVEFSVYSPIADHFMAQVDADDEPIITDVTKVVRTLKSLCTLMDHRYDLLKLAGARNIKEYNDKFLHRRLNPEHGHEFMPYIVVIIDEFGDLIMTAGKEVEMPIARIAQLARAVGIHMIIATQRPTTSIITGNIKANFPGRIAFKVSSMTDSRIILDRPGANQLIGMGDMLYLNGNEPTRVQCAFISTKEICEINEFIEHQSGPTHPMELPEPKSDDSDGGSNTGGADMGNLDPFFEEAARSVIVSQQGSTSMIQRRFSIGYNRAGRLMDQLEKAGIVGAAHGSKPRDVLVADESQLTAIMNQLRG
;
A
#
# COMPACT_ATOMS: atom_id res chain seq x y z
N MET A 1 -28.63 -9.95 -57.85
CA MET A 1 -27.94 -9.51 -56.59
C MET A 1 -26.54 -8.90 -56.81
N ALA A 2 -25.84 -9.20 -57.87
CA ALA A 2 -24.48 -8.67 -58.11
C ALA A 2 -24.46 -7.15 -58.51
N LYS A 3 -25.47 -6.65 -59.27
CA LYS A 3 -25.55 -5.23 -59.69
C LYS A 3 -25.76 -4.25 -58.52
N LYS A 4 -26.48 -4.64 -57.47
CA LYS A 4 -26.69 -3.80 -56.25
C LYS A 4 -25.46 -3.71 -55.33
N LYS A 5 -24.52 -4.67 -55.41
CA LYS A 5 -23.28 -4.67 -54.64
C LYS A 5 -22.20 -3.79 -55.26
N THR A 6 -22.23 -3.62 -56.59
CA THR A 6 -21.28 -2.79 -57.35
C THR A 6 -21.61 -1.29 -57.21
N GLU A 7 -22.93 -0.96 -57.22
CA GLU A 7 -23.39 0.42 -57.04
C GLU A 7 -23.12 0.94 -55.59
N ARG A 8 -23.27 0.11 -54.55
CA ARG A 8 -22.91 0.46 -53.18
C ARG A 8 -21.39 0.65 -52.97
N LYS A 9 -20.55 -0.14 -53.66
CA LYS A 9 -19.08 0.06 -53.62
C LYS A 9 -18.62 1.33 -54.34
N ALA A 10 -19.29 1.70 -55.42
CA ALA A 10 -19.00 2.92 -56.20
C ALA A 10 -19.49 4.19 -55.51
N SER A 11 -20.61 4.14 -54.76
CA SER A 11 -21.10 5.25 -53.91
C SER A 11 -20.15 5.50 -52.70
N ASN A 12 -19.74 4.44 -51.97
CA ASN A 12 -18.82 4.60 -50.86
C ASN A 12 -17.43 5.09 -51.31
N SER A 13 -16.96 4.76 -52.53
CA SER A 13 -15.67 5.29 -53.01
C SER A 13 -15.76 6.75 -53.44
N LYS A 14 -16.89 7.24 -53.94
CA LYS A 14 -17.14 8.64 -54.27
C LYS A 14 -17.30 9.49 -53.00
N GLU A 15 -18.03 9.00 -52.01
CA GLU A 15 -18.13 9.70 -50.72
C GLU A 15 -16.78 9.80 -49.99
N ALA A 16 -15.99 8.72 -49.98
CA ALA A 16 -14.63 8.72 -49.40
C ALA A 16 -13.71 9.72 -50.12
N THR A 17 -13.85 9.87 -51.46
CA THR A 17 -13.06 10.82 -52.24
C THR A 17 -13.50 12.28 -51.99
N ILE A 18 -14.79 12.52 -51.80
CA ILE A 18 -15.34 13.83 -51.46
C ILE A 18 -14.89 14.24 -50.07
N TRP A 19 -14.96 13.35 -49.04
CA TRP A 19 -14.46 13.61 -47.70
C TRP A 19 -12.93 13.88 -47.67
N GLN A 20 -12.15 13.12 -48.48
CA GLN A 20 -10.70 13.39 -48.60
C GLN A 20 -10.41 14.74 -49.30
N SER A 21 -11.22 15.20 -50.22
CA SER A 21 -11.05 16.49 -50.87
C SER A 21 -11.42 17.65 -49.94
N ILE A 22 -12.46 17.50 -49.13
CA ILE A 22 -12.87 18.47 -48.11
C ILE A 22 -11.82 18.53 -47.01
N LEU A 23 -11.30 17.42 -46.55
CA LEU A 23 -10.24 17.34 -45.49
C LEU A 23 -8.89 17.90 -45.92
N LYS A 24 -8.59 17.98 -47.23
CA LYS A 24 -7.35 18.56 -47.76
C LYS A 24 -7.51 20.01 -48.24
N SER A 25 -8.65 20.65 -47.95
CA SER A 25 -8.91 22.04 -48.38
C SER A 25 -8.22 23.02 -47.42
N GLU A 26 -7.51 24.01 -47.95
CA GLU A 26 -6.89 25.09 -47.21
C GLU A 26 -7.87 25.84 -46.28
N LYS A 27 -9.16 25.90 -46.68
CA LYS A 27 -10.23 26.44 -45.83
C LYS A 27 -10.53 25.59 -44.61
N THR A 28 -10.44 24.27 -44.76
CA THR A 28 -10.64 23.32 -43.65
C THR A 28 -9.49 23.38 -42.67
N ASP A 29 -8.27 23.45 -43.16
CA ASP A 29 -7.09 23.60 -42.30
C ASP A 29 -7.11 24.90 -41.51
N PHE A 30 -7.58 25.99 -42.14
CA PHE A 30 -7.74 27.26 -41.47
C PHE A 30 -8.81 27.21 -40.36
N LEU A 31 -10.00 26.61 -40.64
CA LEU A 31 -11.07 26.47 -39.66
C LEU A 31 -10.68 25.58 -38.51
N VAL A 32 -10.00 24.45 -38.79
CA VAL A 32 -9.50 23.53 -37.77
C VAL A 32 -8.44 24.20 -36.89
N GLY A 33 -7.52 24.94 -37.51
CA GLY A 33 -6.51 25.69 -36.79
C GLY A 33 -7.09 26.79 -35.89
N MET A 34 -8.15 27.50 -36.39
CA MET A 34 -8.87 28.47 -35.59
C MET A 34 -9.60 27.83 -34.41
N MET A 35 -10.25 26.68 -34.59
CA MET A 35 -10.91 25.93 -33.53
C MET A 35 -9.91 25.50 -32.45
N ILE A 36 -8.73 25.00 -32.84
CA ILE A 36 -7.66 24.63 -31.90
C ILE A 36 -7.15 25.84 -31.13
N ALA A 37 -7.00 27.02 -31.79
CA ALA A 37 -6.57 28.23 -31.11
C ALA A 37 -7.61 28.77 -30.13
N ILE A 38 -8.91 28.70 -30.48
CA ILE A 38 -10.00 29.04 -29.56
C ILE A 38 -10.05 28.10 -28.36
N LEU A 39 -9.87 26.77 -28.58
CA LEU A 39 -9.79 25.79 -27.51
C LEU A 39 -8.60 26.08 -26.56
N ALA A 40 -7.46 26.47 -27.12
CA ALA A 40 -6.28 26.85 -26.31
C ALA A 40 -6.54 28.06 -25.42
N ILE A 41 -7.22 29.07 -25.96
CA ILE A 41 -7.62 30.28 -25.20
C ILE A 41 -8.63 29.91 -24.12
N HIS A 42 -9.66 29.11 -24.46
CA HIS A 42 -10.66 28.64 -23.50
C HIS A 42 -10.02 27.86 -22.34
N LEU A 43 -9.09 26.94 -22.65
CA LEU A 43 -8.35 26.20 -21.64
C LEU A 43 -7.48 27.11 -20.75
N THR A 44 -6.83 28.10 -21.33
CA THR A 44 -6.05 29.09 -20.56
C THR A 44 -6.94 29.86 -19.59
N VAL A 45 -8.10 30.37 -20.04
CA VAL A 45 -9.06 31.09 -19.20
C VAL A 45 -9.58 30.20 -18.07
N SER A 46 -9.89 28.95 -18.39
CA SER A 46 -10.32 27.95 -17.40
C SER A 46 -9.27 27.72 -16.32
N MET A 47 -8.00 27.52 -16.71
CA MET A 47 -6.90 27.29 -15.78
C MET A 47 -6.59 28.53 -14.93
N VAL A 48 -6.68 29.73 -15.50
CA VAL A 48 -6.53 30.99 -14.75
C VAL A 48 -7.68 31.18 -13.76
N SER A 49 -8.91 30.88 -14.18
CA SER A 49 -10.06 30.88 -13.28
C SER A 49 -9.87 29.90 -12.11
N TYR A 50 -9.38 28.69 -12.40
CA TYR A 50 -9.18 27.66 -11.38
C TYR A 50 -8.15 28.08 -10.30
N ILE A 51 -7.13 28.85 -10.63
CA ILE A 51 -6.18 29.38 -9.63
C ILE A 51 -6.90 30.22 -8.57
N ASN A 52 -7.97 30.97 -8.97
CA ASN A 52 -8.72 31.84 -8.07
C ASN A 52 -9.91 31.12 -7.39
N THR A 53 -10.55 30.19 -8.08
CA THR A 53 -11.78 29.50 -7.62
C THR A 53 -11.51 28.07 -7.12
N GLY A 54 -10.31 27.56 -7.31
CA GLY A 54 -9.96 26.15 -7.06
C GLY A 54 -10.21 25.69 -5.63
N ALA A 55 -10.02 26.55 -4.62
CA ALA A 55 -10.27 26.19 -3.23
C ALA A 55 -11.75 25.83 -2.96
N GLU A 56 -12.67 26.51 -3.64
CA GLU A 56 -14.10 26.30 -3.48
C GLU A 56 -14.62 25.17 -4.38
N ASP A 57 -14.06 25.06 -5.59
CA ASP A 57 -14.44 24.05 -6.57
C ASP A 57 -13.80 22.68 -6.27
N GLN A 58 -12.62 22.63 -5.63
CA GLN A 58 -11.87 21.38 -5.38
C GLN A 58 -12.66 20.39 -4.53
N SER A 59 -13.28 20.82 -3.45
CA SER A 59 -14.10 19.97 -2.59
C SER A 59 -15.29 19.34 -3.30
N LEU A 60 -15.84 20.05 -4.31
CA LEU A 60 -16.91 19.56 -5.17
C LEU A 60 -16.37 18.58 -6.22
N LEU A 61 -15.18 18.85 -6.78
CA LEU A 61 -14.56 18.07 -7.85
C LEU A 61 -14.01 16.74 -7.34
N GLU A 62 -13.42 16.69 -6.14
CA GLU A 62 -12.92 15.45 -5.52
C GLU A 62 -14.03 14.44 -5.22
N ASN A 63 -15.25 14.91 -5.00
CA ASN A 63 -16.41 14.06 -4.69
C ASN A 63 -17.33 13.80 -5.89
N LEU A 64 -16.94 14.19 -7.12
CA LEU A 64 -17.73 13.95 -8.33
C LEU A 64 -17.60 12.48 -8.78
N ARG A 65 -18.75 11.81 -8.91
CA ARG A 65 -18.80 10.46 -9.50
C ARG A 65 -18.72 10.51 -11.03
N PRO A 66 -18.16 9.47 -11.69
CA PRO A 66 -18.23 9.37 -13.14
C PRO A 66 -19.69 9.37 -13.60
N GLY A 67 -20.10 10.36 -14.38
CA GLY A 67 -21.48 10.60 -14.83
C GLY A 67 -22.19 11.81 -14.22
N GLU A 68 -21.70 12.34 -13.11
CA GLU A 68 -22.25 13.58 -12.51
C GLU A 68 -21.67 14.87 -13.12
N TRP A 69 -20.83 14.77 -14.13
CA TRP A 69 -20.17 15.89 -14.80
C TRP A 69 -21.14 16.87 -15.50
N LEU A 70 -22.36 16.38 -15.77
CA LEU A 70 -23.45 17.15 -16.39
C LEU A 70 -24.55 17.56 -15.39
N ASN A 71 -24.34 17.39 -14.10
CA ASN A 71 -25.36 17.69 -13.12
C ASN A 71 -25.48 19.20 -12.91
N HIS A 72 -26.65 19.76 -13.28
CA HIS A 72 -26.94 21.19 -13.22
C HIS A 72 -27.17 21.74 -11.80
N ASP A 73 -27.26 20.82 -10.79
CA ASP A 73 -27.59 21.23 -9.42
C ASP A 73 -26.37 21.69 -8.63
N LYS A 74 -25.15 21.49 -9.14
CA LYS A 74 -23.91 21.92 -8.48
C LYS A 74 -23.41 23.23 -9.13
N ILE A 75 -23.33 24.28 -8.35
CA ILE A 75 -22.82 25.58 -8.79
C ILE A 75 -21.29 25.58 -8.72
N ILE A 76 -20.63 25.44 -9.87
CA ILE A 76 -19.19 25.53 -10.02
C ILE A 76 -18.83 26.98 -10.36
N LYS A 77 -17.83 27.53 -9.66
CA LYS A 77 -17.44 28.96 -9.80
C LYS A 77 -16.46 29.23 -10.92
N ASN A 78 -15.89 28.18 -11.55
CA ASN A 78 -15.00 28.36 -12.68
C ASN A 78 -15.71 29.02 -13.86
N TYR A 79 -15.10 30.07 -14.46
CA TYR A 79 -15.69 30.85 -15.58
C TYR A 79 -16.00 29.99 -16.80
N CYS A 80 -15.34 28.86 -16.96
CA CYS A 80 -15.57 27.90 -18.06
C CYS A 80 -16.49 26.73 -17.66
N GLY A 81 -17.22 26.87 -16.54
CA GLY A 81 -18.16 25.86 -16.04
C GLY A 81 -17.51 24.54 -15.61
N SER A 82 -18.33 23.48 -15.50
CA SER A 82 -17.90 22.17 -14.96
C SER A 82 -16.75 21.54 -15.74
N TYR A 83 -16.81 21.57 -17.07
CA TYR A 83 -15.74 21.04 -17.92
C TYR A 83 -14.41 21.76 -17.71
N GLY A 84 -14.47 23.11 -17.65
CA GLY A 84 -13.29 23.91 -17.38
C GLY A 84 -12.66 23.59 -16.01
N ALA A 85 -13.49 23.54 -14.97
CA ALA A 85 -13.05 23.20 -13.62
C ALA A 85 -12.39 21.82 -13.55
N ILE A 86 -13.03 20.79 -14.13
CA ILE A 86 -12.53 19.41 -14.14
C ILE A 86 -11.19 19.28 -14.86
N ILE A 87 -11.11 19.85 -16.09
CA ILE A 87 -9.87 19.78 -16.87
C ILE A 87 -8.74 20.53 -16.16
N SER A 88 -9.04 21.70 -15.57
CA SER A 88 -8.04 22.47 -14.83
C SER A 88 -7.58 21.75 -13.55
N TYR A 89 -8.49 21.13 -12.81
CA TYR A 89 -8.17 20.30 -11.65
C TYR A 89 -7.22 19.16 -12.02
N ILE A 90 -7.56 18.40 -13.08
CA ILE A 90 -6.73 17.27 -13.55
C ILE A 90 -5.35 17.78 -13.96
N LEU A 91 -5.25 18.84 -14.76
CA LEU A 91 -3.97 19.30 -15.28
C LEU A 91 -3.09 19.99 -14.24
N ILE A 92 -3.70 20.77 -13.34
CA ILE A 92 -2.97 21.57 -12.35
C ILE A 92 -2.74 20.77 -11.09
N THR A 93 -3.80 20.28 -10.42
CA THR A 93 -3.66 19.61 -9.11
C THR A 93 -3.11 18.19 -9.24
N GLU A 94 -3.74 17.38 -10.08
CA GLU A 94 -3.40 15.96 -10.20
C GLU A 94 -2.09 15.70 -10.98
N HIS A 95 -1.73 16.61 -11.94
CA HIS A 95 -0.56 16.33 -12.79
C HIS A 95 0.57 17.35 -12.62
N PHE A 96 0.58 18.45 -13.36
CA PHE A 96 1.80 19.21 -13.59
C PHE A 96 1.89 20.57 -12.87
N GLY A 97 0.91 20.95 -12.06
CA GLY A 97 0.90 22.26 -11.39
C GLY A 97 0.87 23.42 -12.38
N TYR A 98 1.55 24.51 -12.08
CA TYR A 98 1.67 25.66 -12.98
C TYR A 98 2.37 25.33 -14.32
N ALA A 99 3.15 24.23 -14.38
CA ALA A 99 3.78 23.82 -15.65
C ALA A 99 2.75 23.39 -16.70
N ALA A 100 1.53 23.01 -16.29
CA ALA A 100 0.43 22.63 -17.18
C ALA A 100 0.04 23.75 -18.17
N PHE A 101 0.34 25.03 -17.89
CA PHE A 101 0.12 26.15 -18.82
C PHE A 101 0.89 26.04 -20.14
N LEU A 102 1.90 25.19 -20.21
CA LEU A 102 2.60 24.88 -21.47
C LEU A 102 1.72 24.10 -22.45
N ILE A 103 0.68 23.41 -21.97
CA ILE A 103 -0.25 22.64 -22.82
C ILE A 103 -1.09 23.58 -23.70
N PRO A 104 -1.84 24.57 -23.17
CA PRO A 104 -2.54 25.51 -24.01
C PRO A 104 -1.61 26.38 -24.88
N CYS A 105 -0.40 26.69 -24.41
CA CYS A 105 0.60 27.34 -25.26
C CYS A 105 0.98 26.48 -26.48
N PHE A 106 1.18 25.19 -26.30
CA PHE A 106 1.43 24.27 -27.42
C PHE A 106 0.24 24.17 -28.37
N LEU A 107 -0.98 24.06 -27.85
CA LEU A 107 -2.20 24.02 -28.66
C LEU A 107 -2.37 25.31 -29.48
N PHE A 108 -2.07 26.47 -28.92
CA PHE A 108 -2.11 27.72 -29.62
C PHE A 108 -1.10 27.77 -30.77
N VAL A 109 0.14 27.36 -30.55
CA VAL A 109 1.18 27.24 -31.60
C VAL A 109 0.75 26.24 -32.68
N ALA A 110 0.16 25.14 -32.30
CA ALA A 110 -0.37 24.14 -33.21
C ALA A 110 -1.51 24.69 -34.07
N GLY A 111 -2.44 25.46 -33.45
CA GLY A 111 -3.52 26.16 -34.16
C GLY A 111 -2.99 27.15 -35.21
N ILE A 112 -2.05 28.03 -34.83
CA ILE A 112 -1.43 29.01 -35.73
C ILE A 112 -0.72 28.31 -36.90
N LYS A 113 -0.03 27.22 -36.66
CA LYS A 113 0.61 26.45 -37.74
C LYS A 113 -0.42 25.84 -38.67
N THR A 114 -1.50 25.25 -38.13
CA THR A 114 -2.56 24.60 -38.93
C THR A 114 -3.29 25.63 -39.77
N MET A 115 -3.43 26.88 -39.30
CA MET A 115 -3.91 28.00 -40.09
C MET A 115 -2.99 28.42 -41.23
N GLY A 116 -1.75 27.87 -41.31
CA GLY A 116 -0.79 28.23 -42.34
C GLY A 116 -0.05 29.57 -42.14
N ILE A 117 -0.22 30.25 -40.98
CA ILE A 117 0.35 31.59 -40.71
C ILE A 117 1.86 31.49 -40.57
N TYR A 118 2.40 30.44 -39.97
CA TYR A 118 3.86 30.25 -39.80
C TYR A 118 4.27 28.80 -40.14
N LYS A 119 5.47 28.68 -40.79
CA LYS A 119 6.11 27.40 -41.08
C LYS A 119 6.91 26.92 -39.88
N LEU A 120 6.24 26.32 -38.87
CA LEU A 120 6.85 25.76 -37.68
C LEU A 120 6.91 24.24 -37.73
N SER A 121 7.94 23.64 -37.13
CA SER A 121 7.98 22.18 -36.94
C SER A 121 7.30 21.79 -35.64
N LEU A 122 6.06 21.25 -35.68
CA LEU A 122 5.29 20.86 -34.50
C LEU A 122 6.02 19.82 -33.66
N TRP A 123 6.76 18.89 -34.27
CA TRP A 123 7.53 17.87 -33.52
C TRP A 123 8.58 18.50 -32.61
N LYS A 124 9.31 19.53 -33.09
CA LYS A 124 10.29 20.24 -32.25
C LYS A 124 9.63 20.96 -31.10
N TRP A 125 8.49 21.60 -31.34
CA TRP A 125 7.71 22.29 -30.31
C TRP A 125 7.09 21.32 -29.31
N PHE A 126 6.57 20.20 -29.78
CA PHE A 126 5.98 19.16 -28.92
C PHE A 126 7.01 18.58 -27.93
N PHE A 127 8.15 18.12 -28.45
CA PHE A 127 9.19 17.57 -27.58
C PHE A 127 9.84 18.63 -26.70
N GLY A 128 10.09 19.84 -27.24
CA GLY A 128 10.68 20.94 -26.48
C GLY A 128 9.78 21.37 -25.31
N MET A 129 8.50 21.61 -25.58
CA MET A 129 7.54 22.00 -24.53
C MET A 129 7.23 20.87 -23.56
N GLY A 130 7.16 19.63 -24.04
CA GLY A 130 6.94 18.46 -23.18
C GLY A 130 8.07 18.24 -22.16
N VAL A 131 9.31 18.28 -22.61
CA VAL A 131 10.48 18.17 -21.71
C VAL A 131 10.56 19.37 -20.77
N SER A 132 10.27 20.58 -21.27
CA SER A 132 10.22 21.79 -20.44
C SER A 132 9.13 21.71 -19.38
N MET A 133 7.96 21.16 -19.70
CA MET A 133 6.85 21.00 -18.76
C MET A 133 7.23 20.07 -17.61
N ILE A 134 7.83 18.92 -17.92
CA ILE A 134 8.30 17.98 -16.90
C ILE A 134 9.36 18.64 -16.01
N TRP A 135 10.34 19.32 -16.62
CA TRP A 135 11.39 20.00 -15.87
C TRP A 135 10.84 21.12 -14.99
N VAL A 136 9.93 21.97 -15.51
CA VAL A 136 9.30 23.07 -14.75
C VAL A 136 8.46 22.50 -13.59
N SER A 137 7.72 21.42 -13.83
CA SER A 137 6.94 20.75 -12.77
C SER A 137 7.82 20.33 -11.59
N ILE A 138 8.93 19.64 -11.85
CA ILE A 138 9.88 19.21 -10.82
C ILE A 138 10.56 20.40 -10.15
N PHE A 139 10.97 21.41 -10.93
CA PHE A 139 11.60 22.63 -10.41
C PHE A 139 10.67 23.40 -9.47
N LEU A 140 9.40 23.60 -9.85
CA LEU A 140 8.40 24.30 -9.03
C LEU A 140 8.06 23.52 -7.76
N ALA A 141 7.99 22.19 -7.84
CA ALA A 141 7.78 21.35 -6.66
C ALA A 141 8.96 21.41 -5.67
N LYS A 142 10.21 21.50 -6.19
CA LYS A 142 11.40 21.57 -5.35
C LYS A 142 11.65 22.94 -4.75
N VAL A 143 11.47 24.02 -5.54
CA VAL A 143 11.88 25.37 -5.17
C VAL A 143 10.71 26.20 -4.65
N LEU A 144 9.55 26.15 -5.33
CA LEU A 144 8.43 27.03 -5.04
C LEU A 144 7.48 26.43 -3.97
N ALA A 145 7.29 25.12 -3.95
CA ALA A 145 6.39 24.50 -2.97
C ALA A 145 6.80 24.75 -1.50
N PRO A 146 8.09 24.67 -1.11
CA PRO A 146 8.50 25.02 0.26
C PRO A 146 8.31 26.49 0.63
N LEU A 147 8.27 27.38 -0.36
CA LEU A 147 8.07 28.82 -0.16
C LEU A 147 6.59 29.22 -0.05
N LEU A 148 5.68 28.35 -0.47
CA LEU A 148 4.23 28.56 -0.47
C LEU A 148 3.51 27.43 0.26
N PRO A 149 3.69 27.27 1.57
CA PRO A 149 3.10 26.15 2.32
C PRO A 149 1.57 26.22 2.42
N GLU A 150 0.99 27.37 2.21
CA GLU A 150 -0.46 27.62 2.25
C GLU A 150 -1.13 27.52 0.85
N ALA A 151 -0.40 27.14 -0.18
CA ALA A 151 -0.98 27.01 -1.51
C ALA A 151 -2.00 25.87 -1.57
N ILE A 152 -3.13 26.12 -2.24
CA ILE A 152 -4.27 25.20 -2.40
C ILE A 152 -3.82 23.86 -3.04
N PHE A 153 -2.83 23.91 -3.90
CA PHE A 153 -2.22 22.76 -4.58
C PHE A 153 -0.72 22.94 -4.69
N ASN A 154 0.01 21.81 -4.86
CA ASN A 154 1.45 21.89 -5.06
C ASN A 154 1.79 22.65 -6.35
N PRO A 155 2.63 23.70 -6.32
CA PRO A 155 2.99 24.47 -7.51
C PRO A 155 3.53 23.65 -8.68
N GLY A 156 4.17 22.51 -8.41
CA GLY A 156 4.62 21.55 -9.40
C GLY A 156 3.60 20.44 -9.73
N GLY A 157 2.42 20.46 -9.09
CA GLY A 157 1.44 19.39 -9.18
C GLY A 157 1.88 18.09 -8.48
N ASN A 158 1.04 17.08 -8.52
CA ASN A 158 1.35 15.79 -7.94
C ASN A 158 2.53 15.10 -8.66
N HIS A 159 2.63 15.21 -9.98
CA HIS A 159 3.77 14.72 -10.75
C HIS A 159 5.10 15.29 -10.26
N GLY A 160 5.19 16.62 -10.08
CA GLY A 160 6.40 17.27 -9.58
C GLY A 160 6.78 16.80 -8.18
N ALA A 161 5.81 16.72 -7.26
CA ALA A 161 6.03 16.26 -5.88
C ALA A 161 6.53 14.81 -5.82
N VAL A 162 5.91 13.90 -6.58
CA VAL A 162 6.32 12.49 -6.65
C VAL A 162 7.72 12.35 -7.24
N CYS A 163 8.03 13.07 -8.32
CA CYS A 163 9.35 13.03 -8.93
C CYS A 163 10.44 13.60 -8.00
N VAL A 164 10.18 14.68 -7.27
CA VAL A 164 11.10 15.23 -6.27
C VAL A 164 11.41 14.18 -5.22
N ASN A 165 10.39 13.62 -4.58
CA ASN A 165 10.56 12.59 -3.54
C ASN A 165 11.30 11.36 -4.06
N PHE A 166 10.97 10.89 -5.27
CA PHE A 166 11.62 9.73 -5.87
C PHE A 166 13.11 9.97 -6.17
N ILE A 167 13.44 11.10 -6.81
CA ILE A 167 14.83 11.39 -7.20
C ILE A 167 15.66 11.73 -5.95
N GLU A 168 15.12 12.46 -4.97
CA GLU A 168 15.82 12.75 -3.72
C GLU A 168 16.13 11.50 -2.89
N ASN A 169 15.27 10.50 -2.93
CA ASN A 169 15.55 9.22 -2.28
C ASN A 169 16.73 8.46 -2.93
N ILE A 170 17.02 8.73 -4.21
CA ILE A 170 18.12 8.07 -4.95
C ILE A 170 19.43 8.86 -4.84
N VAL A 171 19.40 10.17 -5.09
CA VAL A 171 20.61 11.01 -5.23
C VAL A 171 20.75 12.08 -4.14
N GLY A 172 19.78 12.17 -3.22
CA GLY A 172 19.72 13.18 -2.17
C GLY A 172 19.32 14.58 -2.68
N PRO A 173 18.94 15.51 -1.76
CA PRO A 173 18.50 16.85 -2.11
C PRO A 173 19.54 17.68 -2.91
N PRO A 174 20.88 17.62 -2.63
CA PRO A 174 21.89 18.30 -3.43
C PRO A 174 22.02 17.70 -4.83
N GLY A 175 21.88 16.37 -4.98
CA GLY A 175 21.94 15.68 -6.26
C GLY A 175 20.81 16.07 -7.20
N LEU A 176 19.58 16.17 -6.70
CA LEU A 176 18.43 16.65 -7.48
C LEU A 176 18.67 18.09 -7.94
N THR A 177 19.17 18.96 -7.06
CA THR A 177 19.45 20.37 -7.42
C THR A 177 20.47 20.47 -8.54
N ALA A 178 21.55 19.68 -8.47
CA ALA A 178 22.58 19.61 -9.53
C ALA A 178 22.00 19.08 -10.85
N LEU A 179 21.15 18.03 -10.78
CA LEU A 179 20.47 17.47 -11.94
C LEU A 179 19.55 18.48 -12.62
N LEU A 180 18.74 19.20 -11.85
CA LEU A 180 17.85 20.25 -12.35
C LEU A 180 18.64 21.37 -13.05
N PHE A 181 19.77 21.78 -12.47
CA PHE A 181 20.64 22.77 -13.06
C PHE A 181 21.27 22.29 -14.38
N PHE A 182 21.73 21.05 -14.41
CA PHE A 182 22.28 20.45 -15.65
C PHE A 182 21.23 20.38 -16.75
N VAL A 183 20.01 19.92 -16.46
CA VAL A 183 18.91 19.83 -17.43
C VAL A 183 18.48 21.24 -17.89
N ALA A 184 18.51 22.24 -17.01
CA ALA A 184 18.24 23.62 -17.39
C ALA A 184 19.24 24.14 -18.44
N ILE A 185 20.53 23.92 -18.21
CA ILE A 185 21.58 24.31 -19.17
C ILE A 185 21.40 23.57 -20.51
N ALA A 186 21.07 22.26 -20.45
CA ALA A 186 20.82 21.49 -21.65
C ALA A 186 19.63 22.01 -22.46
N LEU A 187 18.49 22.34 -21.78
CA LEU A 187 17.32 22.94 -22.40
C LEU A 187 17.63 24.30 -23.01
N LEU A 188 18.30 25.17 -22.27
CA LEU A 188 18.71 26.50 -22.77
C LEU A 188 19.66 26.39 -23.98
N THR A 189 20.55 25.41 -23.98
CA THR A 189 21.47 25.15 -25.11
C THR A 189 20.70 24.68 -26.34
N PHE A 190 19.63 23.89 -26.13
CA PHE A 190 18.78 23.43 -27.22
C PHE A 190 17.94 24.58 -27.82
N ILE A 191 17.50 25.53 -26.99
CA ILE A 191 16.69 26.69 -27.41
C ILE A 191 17.56 27.75 -28.06
N SER A 192 18.77 28.03 -27.54
CA SER A 192 19.63 29.11 -27.99
C SER A 192 21.11 28.70 -28.10
N LYS A 193 21.71 28.90 -29.28
CA LYS A 193 23.14 28.68 -29.50
C LYS A 193 24.03 29.63 -28.68
N GLN A 194 23.51 30.76 -28.23
CA GLN A 194 24.26 31.73 -27.42
C GLN A 194 24.52 31.20 -25.97
N THR A 195 23.75 30.24 -25.48
CA THR A 195 23.94 29.64 -24.16
C THR A 195 25.33 29.01 -24.02
N ILE A 196 25.84 28.37 -25.09
CA ILE A 196 27.17 27.74 -25.08
C ILE A 196 28.24 28.80 -24.85
N THR A 197 28.14 29.96 -25.49
CA THR A 197 29.08 31.06 -25.33
C THR A 197 29.02 31.69 -23.95
N TRP A 198 27.82 31.77 -23.37
CA TRP A 198 27.59 32.29 -22.02
C TRP A 198 28.15 31.36 -20.96
N VAL A 199 27.89 30.06 -21.05
CA VAL A 199 28.45 29.02 -20.17
C VAL A 199 29.96 28.99 -20.25
N ARG A 200 30.55 29.06 -21.47
CA ARG A 200 32.01 29.14 -21.64
C ARG A 200 32.63 30.38 -21.00
N ARG A 201 31.93 31.52 -21.03
CA ARG A 201 32.37 32.72 -20.30
C ARG A 201 32.34 32.59 -18.80
N MET A 202 31.31 31.88 -18.26
CA MET A 202 31.15 31.66 -16.85
C MET A 202 32.22 30.75 -16.25
N PHE A 203 32.64 29.72 -17.01
CA PHE A 203 33.70 28.80 -16.59
C PHE A 203 35.13 29.24 -16.96
N ASN A 204 35.30 30.37 -17.67
CA ASN A 204 36.59 30.90 -18.01
C ASN A 204 36.70 32.41 -17.75
N PRO A 205 36.58 32.86 -16.48
CA PRO A 205 36.57 34.27 -16.12
C PRO A 205 37.92 34.99 -16.41
N LEU A 206 39.05 34.25 -16.41
CA LEU A 206 40.37 34.79 -16.71
C LEU A 206 40.54 35.26 -18.16
N LYS A 207 39.92 34.58 -19.14
CA LYS A 207 39.94 35.00 -20.55
C LYS A 207 39.10 36.24 -20.84
N SER A 208 38.06 36.49 -20.01
CA SER A 208 37.21 37.69 -20.11
C SER A 208 37.91 38.93 -19.56
N ILE A 209 38.79 38.75 -18.59
CA ILE A 209 39.57 39.86 -17.97
C ILE A 209 40.75 40.23 -18.84
N THR A 210 41.45 39.22 -19.40
CA THR A 210 42.57 39.46 -20.32
C THR A 210 42.13 40.02 -21.66
N GLY A 211 40.94 39.64 -22.20
CA GLY A 211 40.37 40.23 -23.43
C GLY A 211 40.01 41.71 -23.27
N LYS A 212 39.43 42.11 -22.13
CA LYS A 212 39.14 43.53 -21.83
C LYS A 212 40.42 44.34 -21.57
N ALA A 213 41.45 43.74 -21.01
CA ALA A 213 42.70 44.39 -20.74
C ALA A 213 43.47 44.64 -22.06
N SER A 214 43.38 43.71 -23.05
CA SER A 214 43.98 43.90 -24.38
C SER A 214 43.23 44.94 -25.24
N GLU A 215 41.90 45.03 -25.14
CA GLU A 215 41.14 46.07 -25.81
C GLU A 215 41.42 47.48 -25.25
N ILE A 216 41.57 47.58 -23.92
CA ILE A 216 41.93 48.91 -23.29
C ILE A 216 43.35 49.30 -23.59
N VAL A 217 44.27 48.33 -23.81
CA VAL A 217 45.65 48.62 -24.18
C VAL A 217 45.77 48.97 -25.68
N THR A 218 44.98 48.37 -26.57
CA THR A 218 44.89 48.70 -27.97
C THR A 218 44.19 50.03 -28.21
N ASP A 219 43.15 50.40 -27.45
CA ASP A 219 42.52 51.75 -27.54
C ASP A 219 43.43 52.88 -27.03
N LYS A 220 44.32 52.61 -26.06
CA LYS A 220 45.30 53.58 -25.57
C LYS A 220 46.54 53.72 -26.47
N LEU A 221 46.85 52.74 -27.30
CA LEU A 221 47.90 52.83 -28.29
C LEU A 221 47.47 53.46 -29.61
N ASN A 222 46.17 53.41 -29.96
CA ASN A 222 45.64 54.03 -31.19
C ASN A 222 45.24 55.52 -31.06
N ASN A 223 45.31 56.09 -29.83
CA ASN A 223 44.97 57.50 -29.65
C ASN A 223 46.16 58.50 -29.59
N ASN A 224 47.36 58.04 -29.98
CA ASN A 224 48.54 58.90 -29.87
C ASN A 224 49.32 59.13 -31.23
N ASP A 225 48.71 58.81 -32.36
CA ASP A 225 49.33 59.27 -33.62
C ASP A 225 48.25 59.67 -34.59
N SER A 226 47.90 60.93 -34.54
CA SER A 226 47.30 61.71 -35.65
C SER A 226 48.32 62.43 -36.43
N GLU A 227 48.09 62.49 -37.73
CA GLU A 227 48.77 63.23 -38.85
C GLU A 227 49.75 62.39 -39.62
N THR A 228 49.43 62.01 -40.81
CA THR A 228 49.67 62.59 -42.11
C THR A 228 49.45 61.56 -43.23
N THR A 229 48.65 62.10 -44.22
CA THR A 229 48.66 61.94 -45.65
C THR A 229 48.69 60.56 -46.35
N SER A 230 47.54 60.37 -47.03
CA SER A 230 47.33 60.10 -48.45
C SER A 230 48.09 58.99 -49.17
N VAL A 231 47.28 58.37 -50.03
CA VAL A 231 47.55 57.89 -51.42
C VAL A 231 47.51 56.33 -51.59
N GLU A 232 46.50 55.97 -52.25
CA GLU A 232 46.26 55.12 -53.43
C GLU A 232 46.81 53.71 -53.57
N ASN A 233 45.81 52.89 -53.99
CA ASN A 233 45.98 51.76 -54.95
C ASN A 233 46.49 50.47 -54.38
N GLY A 234 45.87 49.35 -54.50
CA GLY A 234 45.10 48.80 -55.59
C GLY A 234 45.43 47.28 -55.70
N TYR A 235 44.47 46.54 -56.07
CA TYR A 235 44.50 45.22 -56.72
C TYR A 235 44.87 43.94 -55.92
N THR A 236 43.87 43.18 -55.82
CA THR A 236 43.49 41.89 -56.48
C THR A 236 44.22 40.60 -56.14
N ALA A 237 43.36 39.64 -56.03
CA ALA A 237 43.41 38.26 -56.47
C ALA A 237 44.04 37.23 -55.49
N SER A 238 43.29 36.38 -54.99
CA SER A 238 42.71 35.12 -55.51
C SER A 238 43.67 33.92 -55.47
N VAL A 239 42.97 32.79 -55.17
CA VAL A 239 43.29 31.45 -55.67
C VAL A 239 44.08 30.59 -54.66
N ALA A 240 43.53 29.71 -54.03
CA ALA A 240 43.02 28.37 -54.35
C ALA A 240 43.97 27.21 -54.02
N THR A 241 43.41 26.24 -53.51
CA THR A 241 43.50 24.78 -53.71
C THR A 241 44.64 23.97 -53.07
N SER A 242 44.19 23.04 -52.41
CA SER A 242 44.24 21.54 -52.57
C SER A 242 45.41 20.83 -51.86
N SER A 243 44.90 19.96 -51.08
CA SER A 243 44.91 18.50 -51.27
C SER A 243 46.16 17.71 -50.89
N ASN A 244 45.80 16.67 -50.14
CA ASN A 244 46.36 15.32 -50.24
C ASN A 244 47.54 14.86 -49.36
N THR A 245 47.10 13.91 -48.59
CA THR A 245 47.50 12.48 -48.49
C THR A 245 48.78 12.08 -47.78
N ALA A 246 48.53 11.21 -46.87
CA ALA A 246 49.08 9.87 -46.67
C ALA A 246 50.44 9.70 -46.01
N ASP A 247 50.42 8.81 -45.11
CA ASP A 247 51.27 7.68 -44.79
C ASP A 247 52.52 7.82 -43.89
N ALA A 248 52.29 7.07 -42.82
CA ALA A 248 53.14 5.96 -42.39
C ALA A 248 54.41 6.18 -41.56
N LYS A 249 54.34 5.47 -40.47
CA LYS A 249 55.39 4.67 -39.83
C LYS A 249 56.35 5.29 -38.79
N LYS A 250 56.16 4.69 -37.64
CA LYS A 250 57.09 3.89 -36.85
C LYS A 250 58.14 4.58 -35.97
N ASP A 251 58.06 4.13 -34.75
CA ASP A 251 59.10 3.64 -33.84
C ASP A 251 59.61 4.55 -32.70
N THR A 252 59.48 3.86 -31.58
CA THR A 252 60.37 3.75 -30.39
C THR A 252 60.12 4.67 -29.19
N ALA A 253 59.57 4.02 -28.24
CA ALA A 253 59.97 3.75 -26.83
C ALA A 253 60.74 4.83 -26.03
N LYS A 254 60.16 5.19 -24.90
CA LYS A 254 60.68 4.91 -23.55
C LYS A 254 59.84 5.55 -22.44
N SER A 255 59.39 4.68 -21.58
CA SER A 255 59.33 4.70 -20.11
C SER A 255 59.05 6.01 -19.36
N ALA A 256 57.96 6.05 -18.61
CA ALA A 256 57.88 6.55 -17.21
C ALA A 256 56.73 5.93 -16.48
N GLU A 257 56.96 5.61 -15.23
CA GLU A 257 56.25 4.76 -14.28
C GLU A 257 54.84 5.23 -13.83
N PRO A 258 54.12 4.31 -13.16
CA PRO A 258 52.68 4.47 -12.92
C PRO A 258 52.35 5.12 -11.57
N THR A 259 51.28 5.86 -11.53
CA THR A 259 50.60 6.30 -10.32
C THR A 259 49.67 5.20 -9.81
N PRO A 260 49.47 5.05 -8.46
CA PRO A 260 48.90 3.85 -7.86
C PRO A 260 47.39 3.78 -7.95
N VAL A 261 46.92 2.57 -8.31
CA VAL A 261 45.55 2.13 -8.20
C VAL A 261 45.26 1.80 -6.72
N ILE A 262 44.29 2.43 -6.14
CA ILE A 262 43.76 2.08 -4.78
C ILE A 262 42.90 0.84 -4.94
N ASP A 263 43.36 -0.25 -4.34
CA ASP A 263 42.68 -1.53 -4.21
C ASP A 263 41.72 -1.51 -3.02
N LEU A 264 40.42 -1.67 -3.27
CA LEU A 264 39.31 -1.64 -2.30
C LEU A 264 39.02 -3.01 -1.67
N THR A 265 40.02 -3.88 -1.49
CA THR A 265 39.85 -5.21 -0.90
C THR A 265 40.31 -5.33 0.56
N GLU A 266 40.57 -4.25 1.28
CA GLU A 266 41.12 -4.31 2.65
C GLU A 266 40.12 -3.98 3.80
N PHE A 267 38.81 -4.16 3.60
CA PHE A 267 37.81 -3.98 4.69
C PHE A 267 36.98 -5.21 5.03
N SER A 268 37.48 -6.43 4.81
CA SER A 268 36.75 -7.66 5.19
C SER A 268 37.47 -8.59 6.18
N ASN A 269 38.43 -8.12 6.95
CA ASN A 269 39.13 -8.97 7.92
C ASN A 269 39.26 -8.33 9.31
N LEU A 270 38.14 -8.23 10.01
CA LEU A 270 38.16 -8.05 11.48
C LEU A 270 36.96 -8.84 12.08
N GLY A 271 37.26 -10.08 12.51
CA GLY A 271 36.26 -10.82 13.30
C GLY A 271 36.18 -12.33 13.09
N GLN A 272 37.28 -13.02 12.87
CA GLN A 272 37.29 -14.47 13.09
C GLN A 272 38.41 -14.89 14.02
N LYS A 273 38.06 -15.16 15.25
CA LYS A 273 38.90 -15.88 16.21
C LYS A 273 38.56 -17.37 16.08
N LYS A 274 39.62 -18.12 15.76
CA LYS A 274 39.66 -19.56 15.61
C LYS A 274 39.13 -20.31 16.82
N THR A 275 38.33 -21.36 16.62
CA THR A 275 38.29 -22.51 17.47
C THR A 275 38.27 -23.77 16.60
N SER A 276 39.17 -24.65 16.94
CA SER A 276 39.52 -25.90 16.31
C SER A 276 38.47 -27.01 16.54
N LYS A 277 38.38 -27.88 15.53
CA LYS A 277 37.68 -29.19 15.55
C LYS A 277 38.11 -30.11 16.70
N ALA A 278 37.14 -30.79 17.31
CA ALA A 278 37.28 -32.17 17.75
C ALA A 278 35.91 -32.87 17.72
N GLN A 279 35.99 -34.16 17.32
CA GLN A 279 34.92 -35.06 16.97
C GLN A 279 34.12 -35.56 18.19
N ALA A 280 32.89 -35.98 17.87
CA ALA A 280 31.95 -36.67 18.74
C ALA A 280 32.31 -38.16 18.96
N THR A 281 31.94 -38.69 20.10
CA THR A 281 31.10 -39.87 20.27
C THR A 281 30.79 -40.13 21.77
N PRO A 282 29.74 -40.88 22.11
CA PRO A 282 28.99 -40.74 23.35
C PRO A 282 29.37 -41.79 24.40
N VAL A 283 28.90 -41.60 25.65
CA VAL A 283 28.47 -42.69 26.57
C VAL A 283 28.29 -42.15 28.02
N ALA A 284 27.09 -42.41 28.54
CA ALA A 284 26.70 -42.86 29.90
C ALA A 284 27.23 -42.17 31.18
N THR A 285 26.23 -41.74 31.95
CA THR A 285 26.03 -41.93 33.41
C THR A 285 27.24 -42.15 34.29
N ALA A 286 27.46 -41.29 35.22
CA ALA A 286 27.60 -41.58 36.66
C ALA A 286 28.01 -40.33 37.46
N THR A 287 27.30 -40.05 38.54
CA THR A 287 27.73 -39.21 39.67
C THR A 287 28.95 -39.82 40.35
N PRO A 288 29.86 -39.00 40.80
CA PRO A 288 30.33 -39.21 42.15
C PRO A 288 30.55 -37.93 42.95
N ASP A 289 30.30 -38.09 44.26
CA ASP A 289 30.75 -37.29 45.34
C ASP A 289 32.21 -36.83 45.28
N VAL A 290 32.46 -35.52 45.61
CA VAL A 290 33.78 -35.11 46.08
C VAL A 290 33.64 -34.16 47.26
N LYS A 291 34.26 -34.61 48.34
CA LYS A 291 34.48 -33.85 49.59
C LYS A 291 35.46 -32.68 49.40
N PRO A 292 35.46 -31.76 50.38
CA PRO A 292 36.09 -30.45 50.25
C PRO A 292 37.57 -30.46 50.67
N MET A 293 38.33 -29.58 50.06
CA MET A 293 39.68 -29.20 50.51
C MET A 293 39.70 -27.75 51.02
N LYS A 294 40.15 -27.59 52.24
CA LYS A 294 40.30 -26.32 52.97
C LYS A 294 41.53 -25.58 52.48
N THR A 295 41.43 -24.25 52.40
CA THR A 295 42.36 -23.33 53.09
C THR A 295 41.96 -21.86 52.87
N GLY A 296 41.93 -21.10 53.98
CA GLY A 296 42.42 -19.77 54.14
C GLY A 296 41.40 -18.64 54.36
N ASP A 297 41.17 -18.31 55.59
CA ASP A 297 40.69 -17.09 56.22
C ASP A 297 40.24 -15.91 55.33
N ASP A 298 38.93 -15.60 55.44
CA ASP A 298 38.49 -14.29 55.91
C ASP A 298 37.00 -14.34 56.27
N LYS A 299 36.68 -13.98 57.50
CA LYS A 299 35.34 -13.95 58.08
C LYS A 299 34.52 -12.78 57.53
N LEU A 300 33.47 -13.10 56.73
CA LEU A 300 32.31 -12.23 56.60
C LEU A 300 31.08 -13.03 57.05
N THR A 301 30.57 -12.71 58.22
CA THR A 301 29.34 -13.25 58.77
C THR A 301 28.18 -12.38 58.30
N VAL A 302 27.34 -12.91 57.40
CA VAL A 302 26.05 -12.28 57.05
C VAL A 302 24.97 -12.99 57.86
N GLU A 303 24.44 -12.29 58.88
CA GLU A 303 23.24 -12.72 59.58
C GLU A 303 22.03 -12.37 58.76
N VAL A 304 21.33 -13.40 58.28
CA VAL A 304 19.98 -13.24 57.71
C VAL A 304 18.99 -13.32 58.86
N GLY A 305 18.28 -12.19 59.07
CA GLY A 305 17.21 -12.11 60.05
C GLY A 305 16.11 -13.15 59.75
N LYS A 306 15.74 -13.94 60.73
CA LYS A 306 14.63 -14.89 60.70
C LYS A 306 13.32 -14.08 60.79
N ASP A 307 12.54 -14.09 59.71
CA ASP A 307 11.15 -13.62 59.77
C ASP A 307 10.32 -14.52 60.66
N GLU A 308 9.61 -13.89 61.60
CA GLU A 308 8.68 -14.57 62.50
C GLU A 308 7.48 -15.09 61.73
N LYS A 309 7.24 -16.40 61.80
CA LYS A 309 6.04 -17.05 61.28
C LYS A 309 4.84 -16.63 62.07
N ALA A 310 3.95 -15.85 61.43
CA ALA A 310 2.58 -15.69 61.91
C ALA A 310 1.82 -17.00 61.74
N LYS A 311 1.35 -17.59 62.83
CA LYS A 311 0.41 -18.72 62.84
C LYS A 311 -1.00 -18.19 62.49
N GLY A 312 -1.49 -18.53 61.33
CA GLY A 312 -2.89 -18.27 60.99
C GLY A 312 -3.34 -19.14 59.82
N GLY A 313 -4.21 -20.12 60.09
CA GLY A 313 -5.17 -20.73 59.19
C GLY A 313 -4.64 -21.61 58.05
N ASN A 314 -4.91 -22.89 58.14
CA ASN A 314 -4.73 -23.90 57.08
C ASN A 314 -5.45 -23.53 55.79
N LEU A 315 -4.80 -22.83 54.89
CA LEU A 315 -4.97 -22.95 53.44
C LEU A 315 -3.69 -23.60 52.93
N THR A 316 -3.81 -24.77 52.40
CA THR A 316 -2.68 -25.56 51.89
C THR A 316 -1.92 -24.75 50.85
N ASP A 317 -0.67 -24.41 51.12
CA ASP A 317 0.27 -23.60 50.30
C ASP A 317 0.42 -24.12 48.85
N ASP A 318 -0.01 -25.34 48.56
CA ASP A 318 0.05 -26.00 47.25
C ASP A 318 -1.00 -25.49 46.25
N THR A 319 -2.13 -24.93 46.72
CA THR A 319 -3.20 -24.40 45.84
C THR A 319 -2.90 -23.02 45.30
N ILE A 320 -2.08 -22.23 46.01
CA ILE A 320 -1.76 -20.86 45.59
C ILE A 320 -0.67 -20.82 44.52
N ASN A 321 0.19 -21.83 44.47
CA ASN A 321 1.30 -21.92 43.51
C ASN A 321 0.99 -22.68 42.21
N THR A 322 -0.18 -23.30 42.10
CA THR A 322 -0.57 -23.98 40.84
C THR A 322 -0.94 -22.95 39.78
N PRO A 323 -0.39 -23.07 38.56
CA PRO A 323 -0.78 -22.20 37.45
C PRO A 323 -2.29 -22.26 37.20
N ILE A 324 -2.88 -21.12 36.83
CA ILE A 324 -4.28 -21.07 36.42
C ILE A 324 -4.45 -21.89 35.15
N ASN A 325 -5.45 -22.79 35.12
CA ASN A 325 -5.77 -23.50 33.90
C ASN A 325 -6.54 -22.55 32.94
N PRO A 326 -6.00 -22.22 31.74
CA PRO A 326 -6.67 -21.30 30.80
C PRO A 326 -7.98 -21.85 30.24
N LEU A 327 -8.23 -23.15 30.40
CA LEU A 327 -9.45 -23.84 29.92
C LEU A 327 -10.62 -23.73 30.90
N GLU A 328 -10.42 -23.28 32.14
CA GLU A 328 -11.48 -23.04 33.09
C GLU A 328 -12.37 -21.86 32.67
N PRO A 329 -13.72 -21.94 32.89
CA PRO A 329 -14.42 -23.05 33.53
C PRO A 329 -14.81 -24.22 32.60
N PHE A 330 -14.46 -24.15 31.30
CA PHE A 330 -14.97 -25.11 30.31
C PHE A 330 -13.99 -26.27 30.02
N THR A 331 -13.38 -26.82 31.03
CA THR A 331 -12.39 -27.92 30.92
C THR A 331 -12.91 -29.19 30.25
N ARG A 332 -14.22 -29.34 30.12
CA ARG A 332 -14.87 -30.50 29.47
C ARG A 332 -15.03 -30.32 27.97
N TYR A 333 -14.75 -29.13 27.41
CA TYR A 333 -14.81 -28.89 25.98
C TYR A 333 -13.83 -29.82 25.25
N LYS A 334 -14.29 -30.42 24.17
CA LYS A 334 -13.48 -31.29 23.30
C LYS A 334 -13.37 -30.66 21.91
N HIS A 335 -12.16 -30.63 21.37
CA HIS A 335 -11.99 -30.24 19.97
C HIS A 335 -12.76 -31.16 19.04
N PRO A 336 -13.27 -30.66 17.90
CA PRO A 336 -13.93 -31.49 16.90
C PRO A 336 -13.06 -32.66 16.49
N THR A 337 -13.67 -33.83 16.27
CA THR A 337 -12.98 -35.05 15.89
C THR A 337 -12.81 -35.12 14.36
N LEU A 338 -11.78 -35.85 13.89
CA LEU A 338 -11.57 -36.03 12.44
C LEU A 338 -12.69 -36.85 11.77
N ASP A 339 -13.50 -37.59 12.53
CA ASP A 339 -14.60 -38.38 11.98
C ASP A 339 -15.77 -37.56 11.44
N LEU A 340 -15.84 -36.25 11.81
CA LEU A 340 -16.79 -35.27 11.25
C LEU A 340 -16.41 -34.85 9.84
N LEU A 341 -15.24 -35.23 9.36
CA LEU A 341 -14.74 -34.87 8.04
C LEU A 341 -14.81 -36.06 7.08
N THR A 342 -15.08 -35.82 5.83
CA THR A 342 -15.10 -36.82 4.77
C THR A 342 -13.72 -37.46 4.62
N LYS A 343 -13.63 -38.75 4.83
CA LYS A 343 -12.39 -39.53 4.67
C LYS A 343 -12.02 -39.62 3.18
N ASP A 344 -10.76 -39.39 2.90
CA ASP A 344 -10.23 -39.55 1.54
C ASP A 344 -10.07 -41.04 1.22
N GLU A 345 -11.02 -41.63 0.49
CA GLU A 345 -11.03 -43.05 0.11
C GLU A 345 -9.81 -43.46 -0.73
N ASN A 346 -9.16 -42.51 -1.40
CA ASN A 346 -8.03 -42.76 -2.28
C ASN A 346 -6.65 -42.58 -1.61
N GLY A 347 -6.64 -42.27 -0.32
CA GLY A 347 -5.41 -42.09 0.44
C GLY A 347 -4.53 -40.97 -0.14
N SER A 348 -3.94 -40.15 0.71
CA SER A 348 -3.21 -38.89 0.43
C SER A 348 -2.15 -38.91 -0.70
N LYS A 349 -2.10 -39.93 -1.55
CA LYS A 349 -1.13 -40.05 -2.63
C LYS A 349 -1.74 -39.51 -3.93
N PRO A 350 -1.07 -38.59 -4.65
CA PRO A 350 -1.52 -38.14 -5.95
C PRO A 350 -1.59 -39.34 -6.91
N TYR A 351 -2.62 -39.38 -7.75
CA TYR A 351 -2.70 -40.35 -8.84
C TYR A 351 -1.56 -40.07 -9.84
N ILE A 352 -0.66 -41.02 -9.97
CA ILE A 352 0.47 -40.90 -10.90
C ILE A 352 0.11 -41.60 -12.19
N ASP A 353 -0.18 -40.83 -13.23
CA ASP A 353 -0.32 -41.37 -14.60
C ASP A 353 1.03 -41.26 -15.31
N MET A 354 1.74 -42.37 -15.33
CA MET A 354 3.09 -42.41 -15.93
C MET A 354 3.07 -42.18 -17.45
N ASP A 355 1.97 -42.52 -18.11
CA ASP A 355 1.84 -42.34 -19.56
C ASP A 355 1.58 -40.85 -19.89
N GLU A 356 0.74 -40.17 -19.09
CA GLU A 356 0.55 -38.74 -19.21
C GLU A 356 1.88 -37.96 -18.96
N ILE A 357 2.64 -38.36 -17.94
CA ILE A 357 3.91 -37.68 -17.60
C ILE A 357 4.91 -37.84 -18.74
N LYS A 358 5.03 -39.05 -19.31
CA LYS A 358 5.96 -39.34 -20.42
C LYS A 358 5.54 -38.56 -21.68
N ALA A 359 4.26 -38.59 -22.03
CA ALA A 359 3.73 -37.87 -23.18
C ALA A 359 3.96 -36.37 -23.08
N ASN A 360 3.66 -35.77 -21.90
CA ASN A 360 3.90 -34.33 -21.64
C ASN A 360 5.38 -34.00 -21.71
N ASN A 361 6.25 -34.87 -21.17
CA ASN A 361 7.69 -34.69 -21.21
C ASN A 361 8.20 -34.64 -22.67
N GLU A 362 7.79 -35.59 -23.49
CA GLU A 362 8.18 -35.65 -24.90
C GLU A 362 7.72 -34.41 -25.67
N GLU A 363 6.49 -33.99 -25.45
CA GLU A 363 5.96 -32.80 -26.14
C GLU A 363 6.66 -31.50 -25.67
N ILE A 364 6.99 -31.34 -24.36
CA ILE A 364 7.77 -30.22 -23.87
C ILE A 364 9.15 -30.18 -24.53
N ILE A 365 9.83 -31.35 -24.63
CA ILE A 365 11.13 -31.43 -25.27
C ILE A 365 11.04 -31.08 -26.76
N LYS A 366 10.02 -31.59 -27.47
CA LYS A 366 9.80 -31.28 -28.91
C LYS A 366 9.56 -29.79 -29.12
N VAL A 367 8.72 -29.15 -28.31
CA VAL A 367 8.44 -27.72 -28.41
C VAL A 367 9.72 -26.92 -28.20
N LEU A 368 10.45 -27.16 -27.13
CA LEU A 368 11.67 -26.42 -26.80
C LEU A 368 12.75 -26.61 -27.87
N LYS A 369 12.93 -27.83 -28.40
CA LYS A 369 13.85 -28.09 -29.51
C LYS A 369 13.43 -27.36 -30.80
N SER A 370 12.12 -27.28 -31.11
CA SER A 370 11.63 -26.57 -32.32
C SER A 370 11.98 -25.07 -32.29
N PHE A 371 12.12 -24.49 -31.12
CA PHE A 371 12.56 -23.11 -30.92
C PHE A 371 14.08 -22.99 -30.70
N GLY A 372 14.86 -24.07 -30.93
CA GLY A 372 16.30 -24.06 -30.77
C GLY A 372 16.73 -23.89 -29.30
N ILE A 373 16.07 -24.60 -28.42
CA ILE A 373 16.36 -24.70 -26.99
C ILE A 373 16.67 -26.14 -26.66
N ASP A 374 17.95 -26.46 -26.44
CA ASP A 374 18.38 -27.77 -26.02
C ASP A 374 18.29 -27.90 -24.50
N ILE A 375 17.90 -29.09 -24.03
CA ILE A 375 17.70 -29.43 -22.63
C ILE A 375 18.71 -30.50 -22.23
N CYS A 376 19.41 -30.29 -21.10
CA CYS A 376 20.33 -31.29 -20.55
C CYS A 376 19.59 -32.33 -19.71
N GLU A 377 18.64 -31.91 -18.88
CA GLU A 377 17.93 -32.76 -17.93
C GLU A 377 16.50 -32.28 -17.73
N ILE A 378 15.55 -33.19 -17.55
CA ILE A 378 14.17 -32.91 -17.16
C ILE A 378 13.73 -33.85 -16.05
N LYS A 379 13.16 -33.28 -14.99
CA LYS A 379 12.65 -33.99 -13.83
C LYS A 379 11.20 -33.61 -13.61
N ALA A 380 10.31 -34.60 -13.46
CA ALA A 380 8.90 -34.37 -13.17
C ALA A 380 8.61 -34.61 -11.68
N THR A 381 7.90 -33.66 -11.04
CA THR A 381 7.37 -33.76 -9.68
C THR A 381 5.85 -33.64 -9.74
N VAL A 382 5.13 -34.69 -9.33
CA VAL A 382 3.68 -34.76 -9.41
C VAL A 382 3.05 -34.20 -8.16
N GLY A 383 2.24 -33.17 -8.32
CA GLY A 383 1.43 -32.56 -7.26
C GLY A 383 -0.05 -32.93 -7.36
N PRO A 384 -0.90 -32.42 -6.46
CA PRO A 384 -2.33 -32.75 -6.43
C PRO A 384 -3.09 -32.33 -7.70
N THR A 385 -2.78 -31.17 -8.22
CA THR A 385 -3.49 -30.56 -9.36
C THR A 385 -2.60 -30.23 -10.56
N ILE A 386 -1.30 -30.14 -10.32
CA ILE A 386 -0.28 -29.80 -11.32
C ILE A 386 0.92 -30.76 -11.23
N THR A 387 1.61 -30.94 -12.34
CA THR A 387 2.94 -31.57 -12.39
C THR A 387 3.96 -30.51 -12.73
N LEU A 388 5.02 -30.41 -11.94
CA LEU A 388 6.17 -29.54 -12.15
C LEU A 388 7.23 -30.28 -12.95
N TYR A 389 7.55 -29.79 -14.14
CA TYR A 389 8.69 -30.26 -14.94
C TYR A 389 9.87 -29.29 -14.71
N GLU A 390 10.86 -29.73 -13.96
CA GLU A 390 12.12 -29.01 -13.74
C GLU A 390 13.06 -29.30 -14.91
N ILE A 391 13.45 -28.29 -15.65
CA ILE A 391 14.35 -28.44 -16.81
C ILE A 391 15.65 -27.69 -16.58
N THR A 392 16.76 -28.33 -17.00
CA THR A 392 18.08 -27.71 -17.04
C THR A 392 18.40 -27.37 -18.51
N PRO A 393 18.34 -26.11 -18.94
CA PRO A 393 18.68 -25.73 -20.30
C PRO A 393 20.17 -25.86 -20.55
N ALA A 394 20.57 -26.08 -21.81
CA ALA A 394 21.96 -26.06 -22.22
C ALA A 394 22.60 -24.66 -22.03
N GLU A 395 23.91 -24.61 -21.94
CA GLU A 395 24.66 -23.38 -21.76
C GLU A 395 24.39 -22.37 -22.90
N GLY A 396 24.32 -21.07 -22.55
CA GLY A 396 24.12 -19.99 -23.51
C GLY A 396 22.64 -19.68 -23.83
N ILE A 397 21.67 -20.43 -23.32
CA ILE A 397 20.23 -20.18 -23.56
C ILE A 397 19.71 -19.09 -22.62
N ARG A 398 19.13 -18.04 -23.22
CA ARG A 398 18.51 -16.94 -22.45
C ARG A 398 17.19 -17.39 -21.81
N ILE A 399 17.04 -17.21 -20.52
CA ILE A 399 15.82 -17.53 -19.74
C ILE A 399 14.57 -16.85 -20.31
N THR A 400 14.69 -15.60 -20.79
CA THR A 400 13.58 -14.84 -21.39
C THR A 400 12.98 -15.54 -22.61
N LYS A 401 13.79 -16.29 -23.40
CA LYS A 401 13.32 -17.04 -24.56
C LYS A 401 12.39 -18.17 -24.13
N ILE A 402 12.75 -18.90 -23.07
CA ILE A 402 11.93 -19.99 -22.54
C ILE A 402 10.64 -19.45 -21.93
N ARG A 403 10.71 -18.36 -21.17
CA ARG A 403 9.53 -17.73 -20.56
C ARG A 403 8.49 -17.26 -21.59
N GLY A 404 8.93 -16.86 -22.79
CA GLY A 404 8.02 -16.45 -23.86
C GLY A 404 7.24 -17.60 -24.49
N LEU A 405 7.58 -18.87 -24.22
CA LEU A 405 6.96 -20.04 -24.83
C LEU A 405 5.79 -20.64 -24.02
N GLU A 406 5.29 -19.94 -23.00
CA GLU A 406 4.16 -20.41 -22.18
C GLU A 406 2.94 -20.78 -23.03
N ALA A 407 2.55 -19.93 -23.97
CA ALA A 407 1.41 -20.15 -24.82
C ALA A 407 1.62 -21.30 -25.80
N ASP A 408 2.82 -21.42 -26.36
CA ASP A 408 3.16 -22.47 -27.32
C ASP A 408 3.17 -23.85 -26.67
N ILE A 409 3.73 -23.94 -25.45
CA ILE A 409 3.73 -25.17 -24.65
C ILE A 409 2.30 -25.53 -24.24
N ALA A 410 1.51 -24.55 -23.75
CA ALA A 410 0.11 -24.77 -23.37
C ALA A 410 -0.73 -25.31 -24.54
N LEU A 411 -0.54 -24.74 -25.75
CA LEU A 411 -1.24 -25.17 -26.97
C LEU A 411 -0.89 -26.63 -27.32
N ARG A 412 0.40 -26.96 -27.29
CA ARG A 412 0.85 -28.33 -27.65
C ARG A 412 0.38 -29.39 -26.67
N LEU A 413 0.38 -29.05 -25.38
CA LEU A 413 -0.08 -29.95 -24.31
C LEU A 413 -1.62 -29.97 -24.20
N SER A 414 -2.33 -29.17 -25.01
CA SER A 414 -3.79 -28.96 -24.89
C SER A 414 -4.21 -28.63 -23.45
N ALA A 415 -3.34 -27.90 -22.72
CA ALA A 415 -3.53 -27.54 -21.32
C ALA A 415 -4.29 -26.22 -21.19
N LEU A 416 -5.13 -26.07 -20.15
CA LEU A 416 -5.88 -24.85 -19.84
C LEU A 416 -5.00 -23.65 -19.54
N GLY A 417 -3.72 -23.86 -19.24
CA GLY A 417 -2.70 -22.86 -18.97
C GLY A 417 -1.44 -23.54 -18.44
N VAL A 418 -0.30 -23.02 -18.82
CA VAL A 418 1.01 -23.46 -18.34
C VAL A 418 1.64 -22.25 -17.70
N ARG A 419 2.37 -22.44 -16.60
CA ARG A 419 3.12 -21.35 -15.95
C ARG A 419 4.60 -21.71 -15.90
N ILE A 420 5.46 -20.75 -16.28
CA ILE A 420 6.90 -20.95 -16.27
C ILE A 420 7.53 -20.16 -15.12
N ILE A 421 8.22 -20.86 -14.21
CA ILE A 421 9.04 -20.30 -13.14
C ILE A 421 10.49 -20.32 -13.57
N ALA A 422 11.04 -19.16 -13.87
CA ALA A 422 12.38 -19.10 -14.43
C ALA A 422 13.19 -17.92 -13.85
N PRO A 423 14.24 -18.19 -13.05
CA PRO A 423 14.65 -19.50 -12.52
C PRO A 423 13.80 -19.98 -11.33
N ILE A 424 13.88 -21.26 -10.97
CA ILE A 424 13.36 -21.75 -9.68
C ILE A 424 14.28 -21.20 -8.57
N PRO A 425 13.71 -20.57 -7.53
CA PRO A 425 14.49 -20.03 -6.42
C PRO A 425 15.36 -21.09 -5.74
N GLY A 426 16.65 -20.77 -5.55
CA GLY A 426 17.60 -21.68 -4.93
C GLY A 426 18.05 -22.87 -5.79
N LYS A 427 17.52 -23.00 -7.03
CA LYS A 427 17.93 -24.01 -8.01
C LYS A 427 18.31 -23.32 -9.33
N GLY A 428 19.31 -23.78 -10.01
CA GLY A 428 19.72 -23.30 -11.34
C GLY A 428 18.81 -23.79 -12.50
N THR A 429 17.62 -24.27 -12.21
CA THR A 429 16.69 -24.90 -13.13
C THR A 429 15.48 -24.02 -13.41
N ILE A 430 14.75 -24.33 -14.46
CA ILE A 430 13.50 -23.69 -14.86
C ILE A 430 12.35 -24.67 -14.61
N GLY A 431 11.30 -24.20 -13.99
CA GLY A 431 10.08 -24.98 -13.74
C GLY A 431 9.00 -24.67 -14.75
N ILE A 432 8.41 -25.74 -15.32
CA ILE A 432 7.21 -25.68 -16.16
C ILE A 432 6.09 -26.37 -15.40
N GLU A 433 5.11 -25.64 -14.95
CA GLU A 433 3.93 -26.15 -14.23
C GLU A 433 2.83 -26.48 -15.24
N VAL A 434 2.48 -27.75 -15.33
CA VAL A 434 1.45 -28.27 -16.24
C VAL A 434 0.27 -28.82 -15.44
N PRO A 435 -0.98 -28.43 -15.73
CA PRO A 435 -2.15 -28.99 -15.09
C PRO A 435 -2.33 -30.49 -15.36
N ASN A 436 -2.61 -31.26 -14.32
CA ASN A 436 -2.94 -32.68 -14.46
C ASN A 436 -4.31 -32.84 -15.14
N LYS A 437 -4.48 -33.84 -15.98
CA LYS A 437 -5.77 -34.19 -16.59
C LYS A 437 -6.78 -34.65 -15.52
N LYS A 438 -6.34 -35.51 -14.61
CA LYS A 438 -7.10 -35.93 -13.43
C LYS A 438 -6.58 -35.16 -12.22
N ARG A 439 -7.42 -34.25 -11.70
CA ARG A 439 -7.07 -33.45 -10.52
C ARG A 439 -7.63 -34.10 -9.28
N HIS A 440 -6.86 -34.07 -8.19
CA HIS A 440 -7.31 -34.52 -6.88
C HIS A 440 -7.61 -33.35 -5.99
N ASN A 441 -8.81 -33.35 -5.39
CA ASN A 441 -9.13 -32.42 -4.32
C ASN A 441 -8.33 -32.81 -3.09
N VAL A 442 -7.77 -31.82 -2.42
CA VAL A 442 -7.06 -32.00 -1.16
C VAL A 442 -8.11 -31.96 -0.05
N SER A 443 -8.42 -33.10 0.58
CA SER A 443 -9.40 -33.15 1.67
C SER A 443 -8.89 -32.44 2.93
N MET A 444 -9.79 -31.77 3.67
CA MET A 444 -9.46 -31.14 4.94
C MET A 444 -8.98 -32.18 5.97
N GLU A 445 -9.57 -33.37 6.00
CA GLU A 445 -9.16 -34.49 6.86
C GLU A 445 -7.69 -34.85 6.66
N SER A 446 -7.23 -35.02 5.41
CA SER A 446 -5.85 -35.42 5.12
C SER A 446 -4.80 -34.43 5.62
N ILE A 447 -5.19 -33.18 5.81
CA ILE A 447 -4.31 -32.12 6.29
C ILE A 447 -4.33 -32.01 7.80
N LEU A 448 -5.52 -32.01 8.41
CA LEU A 448 -5.66 -31.98 9.85
C LEU A 448 -5.08 -33.23 10.52
N ASN A 449 -5.16 -34.38 9.86
CA ASN A 449 -4.57 -35.64 10.30
C ASN A 449 -3.04 -35.69 10.14
N SER A 450 -2.42 -34.71 9.47
CA SER A 450 -0.97 -34.70 9.27
C SER A 450 -0.20 -34.48 10.57
N LYS A 451 0.94 -35.18 10.73
CA LYS A 451 1.88 -34.94 11.83
C LYS A 451 2.23 -33.45 12.00
N LYS A 452 2.42 -32.77 10.90
CA LYS A 452 2.82 -31.36 10.88
C LYS A 452 1.78 -30.47 11.57
N PHE A 453 0.48 -30.75 11.39
CA PHE A 453 -0.59 -30.01 12.06
C PHE A 453 -0.74 -30.45 13.51
N GLN A 454 -0.79 -31.76 13.76
CA GLN A 454 -1.03 -32.31 15.09
C GLN A 454 0.08 -31.91 16.11
N GLU A 455 1.34 -31.97 15.70
CA GLU A 455 2.50 -31.63 16.53
C GLU A 455 2.87 -30.12 16.46
N SER A 456 2.08 -29.30 15.77
CA SER A 456 2.36 -27.88 15.60
C SER A 456 2.32 -27.13 16.93
N LYS A 457 3.37 -26.34 17.18
CA LYS A 457 3.51 -25.43 18.33
C LYS A 457 3.12 -23.98 17.98
N TYR A 458 2.43 -23.77 16.87
CA TYR A 458 1.97 -22.44 16.47
C TYR A 458 0.85 -21.96 17.39
N ASP A 459 0.86 -20.67 17.70
CA ASP A 459 -0.18 -20.10 18.56
C ASP A 459 -1.53 -20.01 17.82
N LEU A 460 -1.54 -19.63 16.54
CA LEU A 460 -2.72 -19.61 15.67
C LEU A 460 -2.41 -20.31 14.34
N PRO A 461 -2.40 -21.64 14.31
CA PRO A 461 -2.10 -22.38 13.10
C PRO A 461 -3.25 -22.31 12.11
N ILE A 462 -2.99 -21.73 10.95
CA ILE A 462 -3.88 -21.76 9.79
C ILE A 462 -3.31 -22.73 8.76
N VAL A 463 -4.10 -23.71 8.42
CA VAL A 463 -3.78 -24.65 7.35
C VAL A 463 -4.33 -24.07 6.05
N LEU A 464 -3.57 -24.16 4.99
CA LEU A 464 -3.99 -23.63 3.70
C LEU A 464 -4.19 -24.70 2.64
N GLY A 465 -3.39 -25.79 2.68
CA GLY A 465 -3.52 -26.84 1.68
C GLY A 465 -2.24 -27.67 1.51
N LYS A 466 -1.96 -28.11 0.28
CA LYS A 466 -0.73 -28.83 -0.08
C LYS A 466 0.06 -28.08 -1.15
N THR A 467 1.39 -28.13 -1.04
CA THR A 467 2.31 -27.60 -2.05
C THR A 467 2.36 -28.52 -3.29
N ILE A 468 3.08 -28.06 -4.31
CA ILE A 468 3.37 -28.88 -5.51
C ILE A 468 4.10 -30.17 -5.16
N THR A 469 4.92 -30.16 -4.11
CA THR A 469 5.63 -31.35 -3.60
C THR A 469 4.76 -32.24 -2.72
N ASN A 470 3.47 -31.97 -2.66
CA ASN A 470 2.48 -32.70 -1.84
C ASN A 470 2.68 -32.56 -0.32
N GLU A 471 3.44 -31.58 0.12
CA GLU A 471 3.64 -31.28 1.53
C GLU A 471 2.53 -30.39 2.06
N VAL A 472 2.10 -30.65 3.31
CA VAL A 472 1.12 -29.80 3.98
C VAL A 472 1.70 -28.41 4.20
N PHE A 473 0.99 -27.40 3.70
CA PHE A 473 1.32 -25.98 3.85
C PHE A 473 0.46 -25.36 4.95
N MET A 474 1.12 -24.84 5.96
CA MET A 474 0.47 -24.17 7.08
C MET A 474 1.29 -22.94 7.50
N ALA A 475 0.61 -21.94 8.03
CA ALA A 475 1.19 -20.71 8.52
C ALA A 475 0.72 -20.41 9.96
N ASP A 476 1.46 -19.58 10.66
CA ASP A 476 1.10 -19.07 11.97
C ASP A 476 0.58 -17.64 11.82
N LEU A 477 -0.69 -17.42 12.10
CA LEU A 477 -1.31 -16.10 11.95
C LEU A 477 -0.70 -15.06 12.91
N THR A 478 -0.12 -15.48 14.04
CA THR A 478 0.57 -14.56 14.94
C THR A 478 1.86 -14.00 14.35
N LYS A 479 2.51 -14.76 13.46
CA LYS A 479 3.71 -14.31 12.73
C LYS A 479 3.36 -13.48 11.51
N ILE A 480 2.19 -13.74 10.91
CA ILE A 480 1.63 -13.02 9.78
C ILE A 480 0.34 -12.36 10.26
N PRO A 481 0.44 -11.25 11.00
CA PRO A 481 -0.66 -10.77 11.84
C PRO A 481 -1.94 -10.44 11.06
N HIS A 482 -1.79 -10.06 9.80
CA HIS A 482 -2.91 -9.68 8.94
C HIS A 482 -2.73 -10.29 7.56
N LEU A 483 -3.83 -10.81 7.01
CA LEU A 483 -3.87 -11.56 5.77
C LEU A 483 -4.86 -10.94 4.80
N LEU A 484 -4.40 -10.66 3.59
CA LEU A 484 -5.24 -10.24 2.47
C LEU A 484 -5.52 -11.46 1.58
N VAL A 485 -6.78 -11.74 1.33
CA VAL A 485 -7.24 -12.84 0.47
C VAL A 485 -8.02 -12.28 -0.71
N ALA A 486 -7.63 -12.60 -1.93
CA ALA A 486 -8.37 -12.13 -3.09
C ALA A 486 -8.49 -13.21 -4.17
N GLY A 487 -9.55 -13.15 -4.97
CA GLY A 487 -9.79 -14.08 -6.05
C GLY A 487 -11.12 -13.85 -6.75
N ALA A 488 -11.25 -14.23 -7.99
CA ALA A 488 -12.50 -14.13 -8.73
C ALA A 488 -13.57 -15.07 -8.14
N THR A 489 -14.84 -14.76 -8.41
CA THR A 489 -15.99 -15.55 -7.95
C THR A 489 -15.86 -17.02 -8.40
N GLY A 490 -16.13 -17.96 -7.49
CA GLY A 490 -16.05 -19.40 -7.75
C GLY A 490 -14.65 -19.97 -7.85
N GLN A 491 -13.57 -19.22 -7.57
CA GLN A 491 -12.20 -19.70 -7.67
C GLN A 491 -11.62 -20.28 -6.38
N GLY A 492 -12.39 -20.32 -5.28
CA GLY A 492 -12.02 -20.95 -4.03
C GLY A 492 -11.80 -20.01 -2.85
N LYS A 493 -12.07 -18.69 -2.99
CA LYS A 493 -11.93 -17.70 -1.91
C LYS A 493 -12.71 -18.09 -0.64
N SER A 494 -14.00 -18.36 -0.76
CA SER A 494 -14.87 -18.71 0.37
C SER A 494 -14.49 -20.05 0.98
N VAL A 495 -14.14 -21.05 0.16
CA VAL A 495 -13.60 -22.32 0.66
C VAL A 495 -12.31 -22.10 1.44
N GLY A 496 -11.41 -21.23 0.95
CA GLY A 496 -10.16 -20.90 1.64
C GLY A 496 -10.38 -20.22 2.99
N LEU A 497 -11.37 -19.34 3.11
CA LEU A 497 -11.75 -18.73 4.39
C LEU A 497 -12.31 -19.78 5.36
N ASN A 498 -13.18 -20.66 4.86
CA ASN A 498 -13.72 -21.77 5.66
C ASN A 498 -12.63 -22.75 6.14
N VAL A 499 -11.64 -23.06 5.29
CA VAL A 499 -10.47 -23.87 5.68
C VAL A 499 -9.67 -23.20 6.80
N ILE A 500 -9.50 -21.88 6.74
CA ILE A 500 -8.81 -21.12 7.81
C ILE A 500 -9.61 -21.18 9.11
N ILE A 501 -10.90 -20.91 9.08
CA ILE A 501 -11.77 -20.95 10.26
C ILE A 501 -11.75 -22.34 10.86
N THR A 502 -12.00 -23.39 10.08
CA THR A 502 -12.00 -24.78 10.53
C THR A 502 -10.66 -25.17 11.17
N SER A 503 -9.54 -24.77 10.59
CA SER A 503 -8.21 -25.08 11.16
C SER A 503 -8.01 -24.46 12.56
N LEU A 504 -8.58 -23.28 12.79
CA LEU A 504 -8.56 -22.63 14.10
C LEU A 504 -9.47 -23.34 15.10
N LEU A 505 -10.69 -23.74 14.70
CA LEU A 505 -11.64 -24.47 15.55
C LEU A 505 -11.12 -25.85 15.99
N TYR A 506 -10.35 -26.51 15.13
CA TYR A 506 -9.73 -27.83 15.48
C TYR A 506 -8.53 -27.72 16.43
N LYS A 507 -7.99 -26.52 16.64
CA LYS A 507 -6.76 -26.35 17.43
C LYS A 507 -6.91 -25.50 18.68
N LYS A 508 -7.93 -24.64 18.72
CA LYS A 508 -8.13 -23.65 19.79
C LYS A 508 -9.37 -23.88 20.61
N HIS A 509 -9.21 -23.66 21.92
CA HIS A 509 -10.31 -23.68 22.86
C HIS A 509 -11.12 -22.36 22.80
N PRO A 510 -12.44 -22.37 23.09
CA PRO A 510 -13.24 -21.14 23.11
C PRO A 510 -12.71 -20.02 24.02
N ASN A 511 -12.02 -20.38 25.11
CA ASN A 511 -11.39 -19.40 26.01
C ASN A 511 -10.11 -18.79 25.41
N GLU A 512 -9.48 -19.44 24.44
CA GLU A 512 -8.21 -18.98 23.83
C GLU A 512 -8.42 -18.19 22.54
N LEU A 513 -9.59 -18.35 21.87
CA LEU A 513 -9.87 -17.78 20.56
C LEU A 513 -11.29 -17.23 20.52
N LYS A 514 -11.42 -16.03 19.97
CA LYS A 514 -12.69 -15.42 19.58
C LYS A 514 -12.65 -14.97 18.13
N LEU A 515 -13.79 -15.05 17.46
CA LEU A 515 -13.97 -14.71 16.05
C LEU A 515 -14.92 -13.51 15.94
N VAL A 516 -14.62 -12.61 15.01
CA VAL A 516 -15.54 -11.55 14.57
C VAL A 516 -15.73 -11.76 13.07
N LEU A 517 -16.90 -12.22 12.68
CA LEU A 517 -17.22 -12.55 11.30
C LEU A 517 -18.10 -11.46 10.67
N ILE A 518 -17.62 -10.89 9.57
CA ILE A 518 -18.27 -9.80 8.84
C ILE A 518 -18.60 -10.27 7.43
N ASP A 519 -19.90 -10.37 7.12
CA ASP A 519 -20.42 -10.82 5.84
C ASP A 519 -21.52 -9.89 5.32
N PRO A 520 -21.16 -8.84 4.55
CA PRO A 520 -22.13 -7.90 4.01
C PRO A 520 -23.16 -8.54 3.05
N LYS A 521 -22.86 -9.72 2.54
CA LYS A 521 -23.71 -10.44 1.56
C LYS A 521 -24.65 -11.43 2.19
N LYS A 522 -24.49 -11.77 3.46
CA LYS A 522 -25.30 -12.75 4.20
C LYS A 522 -25.29 -14.17 3.63
N VAL A 523 -24.19 -14.61 3.02
CA VAL A 523 -24.14 -15.88 2.27
C VAL A 523 -23.11 -16.85 2.85
N GLU A 524 -21.89 -16.37 3.12
CA GLU A 524 -20.74 -17.25 3.37
C GLU A 524 -20.59 -17.68 4.81
N PHE A 525 -20.86 -16.77 5.78
CA PHE A 525 -20.60 -17.03 7.20
C PHE A 525 -21.83 -17.36 8.04
N SER A 526 -23.04 -17.29 7.50
CA SER A 526 -24.27 -17.64 8.22
C SER A 526 -24.25 -19.04 8.81
N VAL A 527 -23.52 -19.96 8.21
CA VAL A 527 -23.32 -21.34 8.69
C VAL A 527 -22.65 -21.42 10.07
N TYR A 528 -21.91 -20.39 10.50
CA TYR A 528 -21.22 -20.33 11.80
C TYR A 528 -22.07 -19.75 12.94
N SER A 529 -23.31 -19.34 12.70
CA SER A 529 -24.20 -18.81 13.75
C SER A 529 -24.37 -19.76 14.95
N PRO A 530 -24.45 -21.10 14.79
CA PRO A 530 -24.62 -22.02 15.94
C PRO A 530 -23.47 -21.99 16.95
N ILE A 531 -22.27 -21.63 16.57
CA ILE A 531 -21.11 -21.57 17.48
C ILE A 531 -20.90 -20.18 18.12
N ALA A 532 -21.89 -19.30 18.04
CA ALA A 532 -21.78 -17.92 18.50
C ALA A 532 -21.37 -17.81 19.97
N ASP A 533 -22.04 -18.50 20.84
CA ASP A 533 -21.75 -18.46 22.29
C ASP A 533 -20.32 -18.91 22.62
N HIS A 534 -19.81 -19.88 21.88
CA HIS A 534 -18.50 -20.44 22.13
C HIS A 534 -17.37 -19.55 21.58
N PHE A 535 -17.51 -19.11 20.33
CA PHE A 535 -16.38 -18.53 19.61
C PHE A 535 -16.56 -17.09 19.12
N MET A 536 -17.77 -16.50 19.17
CA MET A 536 -17.94 -15.15 18.65
C MET A 536 -17.67 -14.06 19.69
N ALA A 537 -17.32 -12.87 19.19
CA ALA A 537 -17.24 -11.65 19.96
C ALA A 537 -18.12 -10.57 19.31
N GLN A 538 -18.98 -9.92 20.13
CA GLN A 538 -20.02 -8.97 19.69
C GLN A 538 -20.00 -7.72 20.57
N VAL A 539 -20.53 -6.61 20.06
CA VAL A 539 -20.69 -5.37 20.85
C VAL A 539 -21.96 -5.43 21.72
N ASP A 540 -23.04 -5.93 21.15
CA ASP A 540 -24.30 -6.18 21.86
C ASP A 540 -24.61 -7.66 21.80
N ALA A 541 -24.97 -8.25 22.95
CA ALA A 541 -25.34 -9.67 23.03
C ALA A 541 -26.60 -10.01 22.21
N ASP A 542 -27.50 -9.03 22.01
CA ASP A 542 -28.75 -9.19 21.26
C ASP A 542 -28.54 -9.03 19.72
N ASP A 543 -27.35 -8.71 19.28
CA ASP A 543 -27.04 -8.56 17.86
C ASP A 543 -26.94 -9.92 17.14
N GLU A 544 -27.14 -9.91 15.82
CA GLU A 544 -26.87 -11.10 14.98
C GLU A 544 -25.39 -11.50 15.11
N PRO A 545 -25.07 -12.81 15.32
CA PRO A 545 -23.67 -13.26 15.50
C PRO A 545 -22.75 -12.94 14.34
N ILE A 546 -23.31 -12.89 13.14
CA ILE A 546 -22.61 -12.54 11.92
C ILE A 546 -22.98 -11.10 11.54
N ILE A 547 -21.98 -10.24 11.46
CA ILE A 547 -22.20 -8.82 11.24
C ILE A 547 -22.44 -8.56 9.76
N THR A 548 -23.62 -8.10 9.42
CA THR A 548 -24.06 -7.90 8.03
C THR A 548 -24.31 -6.42 7.68
N ASP A 549 -24.69 -5.61 8.68
CA ASP A 549 -24.97 -4.19 8.50
C ASP A 549 -23.70 -3.35 8.60
N VAL A 550 -23.52 -2.42 7.66
CA VAL A 550 -22.29 -1.58 7.55
C VAL A 550 -22.12 -0.68 8.78
N THR A 551 -23.22 -0.19 9.36
CA THR A 551 -23.17 0.67 10.55
C THR A 551 -22.66 -0.12 11.75
N LYS A 552 -23.17 -1.36 11.91
CA LYS A 552 -22.69 -2.30 12.94
C LYS A 552 -21.23 -2.70 12.70
N VAL A 553 -20.80 -2.87 11.45
CA VAL A 553 -19.38 -3.11 11.12
C VAL A 553 -18.49 -1.97 11.59
N VAL A 554 -18.86 -0.71 11.29
CA VAL A 554 -18.11 0.47 11.75
C VAL A 554 -18.05 0.52 13.28
N ARG A 555 -19.18 0.26 13.95
CA ARG A 555 -19.26 0.22 15.42
C ARG A 555 -18.32 -0.85 15.98
N THR A 556 -18.35 -2.07 15.45
CA THR A 556 -17.51 -3.18 15.89
C THR A 556 -16.01 -2.91 15.66
N LEU A 557 -15.65 -2.33 14.51
CA LEU A 557 -14.25 -1.97 14.25
C LEU A 557 -13.74 -0.88 15.21
N LYS A 558 -14.57 0.11 15.55
CA LYS A 558 -14.24 1.13 16.57
C LYS A 558 -14.14 0.51 17.96
N SER A 559 -15.03 -0.41 18.30
CA SER A 559 -14.99 -1.19 19.53
C SER A 559 -13.68 -1.99 19.66
N LEU A 560 -13.26 -2.67 18.58
CA LEU A 560 -11.98 -3.38 18.54
C LEU A 560 -10.77 -2.45 18.72
N CYS A 561 -10.84 -1.21 18.22
CA CYS A 561 -9.82 -0.19 18.51
C CYS A 561 -9.79 0.18 19.99
N THR A 562 -10.97 0.33 20.64
CA THR A 562 -11.08 0.59 22.07
C THR A 562 -10.50 -0.58 22.89
N LEU A 563 -10.84 -1.82 22.52
CA LEU A 563 -10.30 -3.01 23.16
C LEU A 563 -8.77 -3.11 22.98
N MET A 564 -8.29 -2.81 21.81
CA MET A 564 -6.85 -2.77 21.51
C MET A 564 -6.12 -1.82 22.46
N ASP A 565 -6.62 -0.58 22.62
CA ASP A 565 -6.04 0.40 23.51
C ASP A 565 -6.08 -0.07 24.97
N HIS A 566 -7.20 -0.62 25.44
CA HIS A 566 -7.31 -1.20 26.78
C HIS A 566 -6.29 -2.34 27.01
N ARG A 567 -6.15 -3.24 26.05
CA ARG A 567 -5.13 -4.31 26.13
C ARG A 567 -3.71 -3.76 26.18
N TYR A 568 -3.40 -2.67 25.49
CA TYR A 568 -2.11 -1.99 25.60
C TYR A 568 -1.86 -1.44 26.99
N ASP A 569 -2.88 -0.85 27.63
CA ASP A 569 -2.77 -0.36 29.00
C ASP A 569 -2.49 -1.51 29.98
N LEU A 570 -3.19 -2.65 29.83
CA LEU A 570 -2.92 -3.85 30.63
C LEU A 570 -1.53 -4.44 30.40
N LEU A 571 -1.05 -4.49 29.14
CA LEU A 571 0.33 -4.89 28.81
C LEU A 571 1.36 -3.98 29.50
N LYS A 572 1.11 -2.69 29.47
CA LYS A 572 1.98 -1.68 30.12
C LYS A 572 2.02 -1.86 31.63
N LEU A 573 0.86 -2.06 32.28
CA LEU A 573 0.77 -2.34 33.71
C LEU A 573 1.48 -3.63 34.11
N ALA A 574 1.34 -4.68 33.29
CA ALA A 574 2.01 -5.97 33.49
C ALA A 574 3.51 -5.96 33.13
N GLY A 575 4.03 -4.89 32.50
CA GLY A 575 5.39 -4.87 31.95
C GLY A 575 5.64 -5.97 30.91
N ALA A 576 4.61 -6.35 30.14
CA ALA A 576 4.67 -7.37 29.10
C ALA A 576 4.77 -6.73 27.70
N ARG A 577 5.48 -7.36 26.78
CA ARG A 577 5.68 -6.86 25.41
C ARG A 577 4.62 -7.32 24.42
N ASN A 578 3.95 -8.43 24.71
CA ASN A 578 2.95 -9.03 23.86
C ASN A 578 1.99 -9.89 24.68
N ILE A 579 0.87 -10.25 24.05
CA ILE A 579 -0.20 -11.07 24.66
C ILE A 579 0.32 -12.40 25.22
N LYS A 580 1.28 -13.06 24.57
CA LYS A 580 1.82 -14.36 25.01
C LYS A 580 2.56 -14.22 26.33
N GLU A 581 3.44 -13.22 26.45
CA GLU A 581 4.16 -12.93 27.70
C GLU A 581 3.19 -12.50 28.81
N TYR A 582 2.18 -11.71 28.46
CA TYR A 582 1.14 -11.28 29.40
C TYR A 582 0.34 -12.47 29.93
N ASN A 583 -0.20 -13.32 29.04
CA ASN A 583 -0.96 -14.51 29.42
C ASN A 583 -0.11 -15.50 30.23
N ASP A 584 1.17 -15.66 29.87
CA ASP A 584 2.09 -16.48 30.67
C ASP A 584 2.22 -15.96 32.12
N LYS A 585 2.41 -14.64 32.28
CA LYS A 585 2.44 -14.03 33.63
C LYS A 585 1.13 -14.19 34.38
N PHE A 586 0.00 -14.05 33.68
CA PHE A 586 -1.32 -14.20 34.28
C PHE A 586 -1.58 -15.67 34.75
N LEU A 587 -1.30 -16.64 33.91
CA LEU A 587 -1.44 -18.06 34.21
C LEU A 587 -0.55 -18.51 35.38
N HIS A 588 0.63 -17.94 35.54
CA HIS A 588 1.53 -18.17 36.68
C HIS A 588 1.22 -17.31 37.89
N ARG A 589 0.02 -16.67 37.96
CA ARG A 589 -0.45 -15.84 39.09
C ARG A 589 0.48 -14.68 39.46
N ARG A 590 1.20 -14.14 38.46
CA ARG A 590 2.09 -12.97 38.63
C ARG A 590 1.37 -11.63 38.43
N LEU A 591 0.10 -11.67 38.01
CA LEU A 591 -0.75 -10.51 37.79
C LEU A 591 -1.98 -10.65 38.68
N ASN A 592 -2.35 -9.54 39.37
CA ASN A 592 -3.51 -9.54 40.28
C ASN A 592 -4.79 -9.21 39.51
N PRO A 593 -5.81 -10.11 39.50
CA PRO A 593 -7.11 -9.83 38.89
C PRO A 593 -7.84 -8.62 39.47
N GLU A 594 -7.62 -8.28 40.74
CA GLU A 594 -8.23 -7.09 41.40
C GLU A 594 -7.77 -5.76 40.75
N HIS A 595 -6.65 -5.78 40.04
CA HIS A 595 -6.18 -4.65 39.25
C HIS A 595 -6.69 -4.66 37.80
N GLY A 596 -7.73 -5.43 37.52
CA GLY A 596 -8.34 -5.55 36.19
C GLY A 596 -7.58 -6.45 35.22
N HIS A 597 -6.60 -7.24 35.73
CA HIS A 597 -5.93 -8.22 34.86
C HIS A 597 -6.81 -9.43 34.60
N GLU A 598 -6.93 -9.82 33.34
CA GLU A 598 -7.70 -10.96 32.88
C GLU A 598 -6.93 -11.77 31.83
N PHE A 599 -7.33 -13.00 31.59
CA PHE A 599 -6.79 -13.77 30.48
C PHE A 599 -7.27 -13.20 29.15
N MET A 600 -6.36 -12.89 28.24
CA MET A 600 -6.68 -12.32 26.95
C MET A 600 -6.78 -13.41 25.87
N PRO A 601 -7.96 -13.70 25.32
CA PRO A 601 -8.08 -14.56 24.15
C PRO A 601 -7.52 -13.85 22.90
N TYR A 602 -7.03 -14.63 21.94
CA TYR A 602 -6.79 -14.13 20.59
C TYR A 602 -8.12 -13.76 19.93
N ILE A 603 -8.12 -12.70 19.14
CA ILE A 603 -9.30 -12.31 18.36
C ILE A 603 -8.91 -12.32 16.88
N VAL A 604 -9.70 -13.04 16.07
CA VAL A 604 -9.52 -13.10 14.62
C VAL A 604 -10.73 -12.50 13.94
N VAL A 605 -10.52 -11.36 13.29
CA VAL A 605 -11.55 -10.66 12.51
C VAL A 605 -11.46 -11.13 11.07
N ILE A 606 -12.57 -11.60 10.51
CA ILE A 606 -12.63 -12.09 9.13
C ILE A 606 -13.71 -11.35 8.36
N ILE A 607 -13.32 -10.70 7.26
CA ILE A 607 -14.22 -9.95 6.39
C ILE A 607 -14.28 -10.67 5.03
N ASP A 608 -15.48 -11.14 4.64
CA ASP A 608 -15.65 -11.88 3.38
C ASP A 608 -15.51 -10.99 2.14
N GLU A 609 -16.14 -9.81 2.15
CA GLU A 609 -16.08 -8.89 1.01
C GLU A 609 -15.76 -7.46 1.46
N PHE A 610 -14.48 -7.18 1.58
CA PHE A 610 -13.99 -5.86 1.96
C PHE A 610 -14.35 -4.76 0.95
N GLY A 611 -14.47 -5.13 -0.33
CA GLY A 611 -14.81 -4.20 -1.39
C GLY A 611 -16.17 -3.54 -1.19
N ASP A 612 -17.17 -4.29 -0.75
CA ASP A 612 -18.52 -3.75 -0.54
C ASP A 612 -18.57 -2.79 0.66
N LEU A 613 -17.78 -3.04 1.71
CA LEU A 613 -17.65 -2.13 2.85
C LEU A 613 -16.98 -0.81 2.48
N ILE A 614 -15.87 -0.87 1.74
CA ILE A 614 -15.16 0.35 1.29
C ILE A 614 -16.00 1.17 0.34
N MET A 615 -16.78 0.54 -0.54
CA MET A 615 -17.66 1.26 -1.47
C MET A 615 -18.83 1.94 -0.76
N THR A 616 -19.25 1.45 0.41
CA THR A 616 -20.41 1.96 1.13
C THR A 616 -20.01 2.99 2.19
N ALA A 617 -19.04 2.68 3.05
CA ALA A 617 -18.64 3.52 4.19
C ALA A 617 -17.22 4.12 4.05
N GLY A 618 -16.47 3.78 2.99
CA GLY A 618 -15.21 4.42 2.65
C GLY A 618 -14.22 4.55 3.82
N LYS A 619 -13.92 5.81 4.17
CA LYS A 619 -12.94 6.12 5.23
C LYS A 619 -13.36 5.66 6.63
N GLU A 620 -14.64 5.58 6.92
CA GLU A 620 -15.13 5.16 8.24
C GLU A 620 -14.75 3.70 8.57
N VAL A 621 -14.64 2.87 7.55
CA VAL A 621 -14.16 1.48 7.67
C VAL A 621 -12.64 1.41 7.49
N GLU A 622 -12.06 2.16 6.54
CA GLU A 622 -10.63 2.09 6.24
C GLU A 622 -9.76 2.54 7.43
N MET A 623 -10.16 3.61 8.14
CA MET A 623 -9.37 4.16 9.24
C MET A 623 -9.22 3.18 10.43
N PRO A 624 -10.30 2.59 10.99
CA PRO A 624 -10.16 1.60 12.05
C PRO A 624 -9.38 0.35 11.59
N ILE A 625 -9.59 -0.13 10.37
CA ILE A 625 -8.86 -1.27 9.82
C ILE A 625 -7.37 -0.97 9.74
N ALA A 626 -6.99 0.20 9.22
CA ALA A 626 -5.59 0.60 9.15
C ALA A 626 -4.95 0.70 10.55
N ARG A 627 -5.68 1.24 11.54
CA ARG A 627 -5.21 1.34 12.93
C ARG A 627 -5.00 -0.03 13.57
N ILE A 628 -5.96 -0.93 13.44
CA ILE A 628 -5.85 -2.31 13.91
C ILE A 628 -4.66 -3.00 13.24
N ALA A 629 -4.55 -2.90 11.91
CA ALA A 629 -3.50 -3.56 11.15
C ALA A 629 -2.09 -3.05 11.49
N GLN A 630 -1.94 -1.80 11.95
CA GLN A 630 -0.67 -1.24 12.38
C GLN A 630 -0.27 -1.66 13.80
N LEU A 631 -1.23 -1.73 14.72
CA LEU A 631 -0.95 -1.79 16.15
C LEU A 631 -1.38 -3.11 16.81
N ALA A 632 -2.39 -3.81 16.32
CA ALA A 632 -3.07 -4.85 17.07
C ALA A 632 -2.29 -6.18 17.24
N ARG A 633 -1.19 -6.39 16.52
CA ARG A 633 -0.38 -7.61 16.59
C ARG A 633 0.06 -7.97 18.00
N ALA A 634 0.56 -7.01 18.76
CA ALA A 634 1.10 -7.24 20.10
C ALA A 634 0.02 -7.63 21.10
N VAL A 635 -1.20 -7.18 20.89
CA VAL A 635 -2.35 -7.43 21.76
C VAL A 635 -3.24 -8.61 21.31
N GLY A 636 -2.80 -9.36 20.30
CA GLY A 636 -3.44 -10.60 19.85
C GLY A 636 -4.74 -10.41 19.07
N ILE A 637 -4.90 -9.29 18.37
CA ILE A 637 -5.99 -9.08 17.43
C ILE A 637 -5.44 -9.20 16.01
N HIS A 638 -6.00 -10.12 15.25
CA HIS A 638 -5.57 -10.45 13.90
C HIS A 638 -6.70 -10.24 12.91
N MET A 639 -6.38 -9.87 11.68
CA MET A 639 -7.39 -9.55 10.68
C MET A 639 -7.14 -10.27 9.36
N ILE A 640 -8.19 -10.84 8.80
CA ILE A 640 -8.22 -11.45 7.48
C ILE A 640 -9.26 -10.68 6.66
N ILE A 641 -8.82 -9.96 5.65
CA ILE A 641 -9.71 -9.26 4.73
C ILE A 641 -9.74 -9.98 3.40
N ALA A 642 -10.94 -10.22 2.88
CA ALA A 642 -11.09 -10.88 1.60
C ALA A 642 -11.88 -10.00 0.62
N THR A 643 -11.64 -10.17 -0.68
CA THR A 643 -12.36 -9.47 -1.74
C THR A 643 -12.38 -10.26 -3.04
N GLN A 644 -13.48 -10.16 -3.77
CA GLN A 644 -13.62 -10.67 -5.13
C GLN A 644 -13.28 -9.60 -6.19
N ARG A 645 -13.09 -8.33 -5.75
CA ARG A 645 -12.84 -7.17 -6.61
C ARG A 645 -11.48 -6.53 -6.30
N PRO A 646 -10.38 -7.13 -6.78
CA PRO A 646 -9.04 -6.62 -6.49
C PRO A 646 -8.72 -5.38 -7.33
N THR A 647 -9.30 -4.24 -6.99
CA THR A 647 -9.03 -2.95 -7.61
C THR A 647 -8.14 -2.07 -6.74
N THR A 648 -7.45 -1.10 -7.31
CA THR A 648 -6.58 -0.17 -6.57
C THR A 648 -7.37 0.74 -5.62
N SER A 649 -8.64 0.97 -5.88
CA SER A 649 -9.55 1.71 -5.00
C SER A 649 -9.96 0.93 -3.75
N ILE A 650 -9.90 -0.41 -3.78
CA ILE A 650 -10.22 -1.30 -2.66
C ILE A 650 -8.92 -1.72 -1.94
N ILE A 651 -7.95 -2.23 -2.70
CA ILE A 651 -6.65 -2.64 -2.17
C ILE A 651 -5.68 -1.46 -2.32
N THR A 652 -5.79 -0.50 -1.41
CA THR A 652 -4.96 0.72 -1.39
C THR A 652 -3.51 0.41 -0.98
N GLY A 653 -2.59 1.35 -1.22
CA GLY A 653 -1.21 1.23 -0.76
C GLY A 653 -1.10 1.06 0.76
N ASN A 654 -1.97 1.73 1.52
CA ASN A 654 -2.06 1.64 2.97
C ASN A 654 -2.42 0.22 3.44
N ILE A 655 -3.43 -0.39 2.81
CA ILE A 655 -3.83 -1.77 3.09
C ILE A 655 -2.68 -2.72 2.79
N LYS A 656 -2.03 -2.59 1.63
CA LYS A 656 -0.91 -3.47 1.25
C LYS A 656 0.29 -3.37 2.19
N ALA A 657 0.58 -2.19 2.71
CA ALA A 657 1.69 -1.98 3.65
C ALA A 657 1.47 -2.71 4.99
N ASN A 658 0.22 -2.78 5.44
CA ASN A 658 -0.15 -3.32 6.73
C ASN A 658 -0.59 -4.81 6.69
N PHE A 659 -0.84 -5.35 5.48
CA PHE A 659 -1.18 -6.76 5.26
C PHE A 659 -0.04 -7.49 4.54
N PRO A 660 0.98 -7.95 5.29
CA PRO A 660 2.17 -8.58 4.70
C PRO A 660 1.87 -9.97 4.12
N GLY A 661 0.94 -10.70 4.71
CA GLY A 661 0.46 -11.97 4.19
C GLY A 661 -0.57 -11.76 3.11
N ARG A 662 -0.39 -12.41 1.95
CA ARG A 662 -1.32 -12.27 0.83
C ARG A 662 -1.59 -13.61 0.18
N ILE A 663 -2.86 -13.87 -0.08
CA ILE A 663 -3.33 -15.04 -0.82
C ILE A 663 -4.06 -14.56 -2.06
N ALA A 664 -3.62 -15.02 -3.22
CA ALA A 664 -4.32 -14.80 -4.46
C ALA A 664 -4.79 -16.13 -5.04
N PHE A 665 -6.09 -16.35 -5.05
CA PHE A 665 -6.73 -17.35 -5.90
C PHE A 665 -6.72 -16.87 -7.36
N LYS A 666 -7.19 -17.69 -8.28
CA LYS A 666 -7.27 -17.31 -9.69
C LYS A 666 -8.03 -15.98 -9.85
N VAL A 667 -7.43 -15.08 -10.63
CA VAL A 667 -8.01 -13.80 -11.03
C VAL A 667 -8.10 -13.71 -12.56
N SER A 668 -8.93 -12.79 -13.06
CA SER A 668 -9.20 -12.66 -14.49
C SER A 668 -8.05 -12.00 -15.25
N SER A 669 -7.36 -11.04 -14.65
CA SER A 669 -6.33 -10.26 -15.32
C SER A 669 -4.97 -10.30 -14.64
N MET A 670 -3.90 -10.05 -15.41
CA MET A 670 -2.55 -9.84 -14.86
C MET A 670 -2.50 -8.61 -13.95
N THR A 671 -3.31 -7.60 -14.22
CA THR A 671 -3.41 -6.37 -13.43
C THR A 671 -3.91 -6.69 -12.04
N ASP A 672 -4.97 -7.51 -11.93
CA ASP A 672 -5.52 -7.94 -10.63
C ASP A 672 -4.47 -8.69 -9.81
N SER A 673 -3.70 -9.58 -10.48
CA SER A 673 -2.58 -10.26 -9.82
C SER A 673 -1.54 -9.29 -9.25
N ARG A 674 -1.20 -8.23 -10.00
CA ARG A 674 -0.26 -7.20 -9.54
C ARG A 674 -0.84 -6.36 -8.40
N ILE A 675 -2.13 -6.10 -8.41
CA ILE A 675 -2.77 -5.37 -7.31
C ILE A 675 -2.67 -6.17 -6.01
N ILE A 676 -2.85 -7.48 -6.05
CA ILE A 676 -2.80 -8.33 -4.85
C ILE A 676 -1.35 -8.63 -4.44
N LEU A 677 -0.55 -9.17 -5.37
CA LEU A 677 0.76 -9.77 -5.09
C LEU A 677 1.96 -8.88 -5.45
N ASP A 678 1.73 -7.70 -6.01
CA ASP A 678 2.75 -6.82 -6.63
C ASP A 678 3.50 -7.49 -7.80
N ARG A 679 3.01 -8.63 -8.28
CA ARG A 679 3.59 -9.43 -9.38
C ARG A 679 2.53 -10.22 -10.15
N PRO A 680 2.81 -10.63 -11.41
CA PRO A 680 1.94 -11.49 -12.17
C PRO A 680 1.98 -12.93 -11.65
N GLY A 681 1.00 -13.75 -12.04
CA GLY A 681 0.97 -15.20 -11.80
C GLY A 681 -0.39 -15.72 -11.33
N ALA A 682 -1.19 -14.94 -10.59
CA ALA A 682 -2.50 -15.39 -10.13
C ALA A 682 -3.52 -15.55 -11.28
N ASN A 683 -3.33 -14.84 -12.38
CA ASN A 683 -4.14 -15.00 -13.60
C ASN A 683 -3.85 -16.33 -14.36
N GLN A 684 -2.69 -16.94 -14.10
CA GLN A 684 -2.26 -18.21 -14.71
C GLN A 684 -2.65 -19.43 -13.89
N LEU A 685 -3.26 -19.24 -12.72
CA LEU A 685 -3.74 -20.32 -11.88
C LEU A 685 -4.88 -21.10 -12.55
N ILE A 686 -5.05 -22.36 -12.14
CA ILE A 686 -6.08 -23.23 -12.72
C ILE A 686 -7.48 -22.85 -12.21
N GLY A 687 -7.58 -22.37 -10.96
CA GLY A 687 -8.81 -22.17 -10.23
C GLY A 687 -9.14 -23.33 -9.31
N MET A 688 -10.39 -23.42 -8.81
CA MET A 688 -10.83 -24.50 -7.91
C MET A 688 -9.93 -24.67 -6.66
N GLY A 689 -9.55 -23.55 -6.03
CA GLY A 689 -8.70 -23.56 -4.83
C GLY A 689 -7.19 -23.51 -5.11
N ASP A 690 -6.75 -23.47 -6.37
CA ASP A 690 -5.35 -23.20 -6.69
C ASP A 690 -5.01 -21.75 -6.38
N MET A 691 -4.00 -21.51 -5.57
CA MET A 691 -3.65 -20.19 -5.05
C MET A 691 -2.15 -19.95 -4.96
N LEU A 692 -1.79 -18.68 -4.94
CA LEU A 692 -0.45 -18.20 -4.60
C LEU A 692 -0.48 -17.56 -3.21
N TYR A 693 0.35 -18.06 -2.33
CA TYR A 693 0.59 -17.49 -1.01
C TYR A 693 1.88 -16.70 -1.03
N LEU A 694 1.83 -15.43 -0.61
CA LEU A 694 2.97 -14.53 -0.51
C LEU A 694 3.14 -14.07 0.94
N ASN A 695 4.33 -14.30 1.48
CA ASN A 695 4.81 -13.70 2.71
C ASN A 695 6.32 -13.49 2.56
N GLY A 696 6.71 -12.25 2.29
CA GLY A 696 8.08 -11.93 1.88
C GLY A 696 8.26 -11.83 0.36
N ASN A 697 9.38 -12.32 -0.16
CA ASN A 697 9.78 -12.00 -1.53
C ASN A 697 9.22 -12.95 -2.61
N GLU A 698 8.87 -14.18 -2.27
CA GLU A 698 8.51 -15.19 -3.28
C GLU A 698 7.18 -15.86 -2.98
N PRO A 699 6.29 -15.96 -3.98
CA PRO A 699 5.03 -16.63 -3.80
C PRO A 699 5.20 -18.15 -3.85
N THR A 700 4.59 -18.83 -2.91
CA THR A 700 4.45 -20.29 -2.91
C THR A 700 3.11 -20.68 -3.51
N ARG A 701 3.11 -21.61 -4.48
CA ARG A 701 1.87 -22.17 -5.03
C ARG A 701 1.35 -23.27 -4.12
N VAL A 702 0.08 -23.16 -3.76
CA VAL A 702 -0.58 -24.09 -2.84
C VAL A 702 -1.94 -24.46 -3.43
N GLN A 703 -2.26 -25.76 -3.43
CA GLN A 703 -3.63 -26.21 -3.67
C GLN A 703 -4.38 -26.15 -2.34
N CYS A 704 -5.40 -25.30 -2.28
CA CYS A 704 -6.23 -25.14 -1.08
C CYS A 704 -6.91 -26.46 -0.73
N ALA A 705 -7.04 -26.72 0.57
CA ALA A 705 -7.88 -27.80 1.05
C ALA A 705 -9.34 -27.55 0.67
N PHE A 706 -10.10 -28.61 0.55
CA PHE A 706 -11.51 -28.56 0.32
C PHE A 706 -12.26 -29.04 1.57
N ILE A 707 -13.25 -28.25 1.98
CA ILE A 707 -14.23 -28.59 2.99
C ILE A 707 -15.62 -28.25 2.45
N SER A 708 -16.57 -29.15 2.61
CA SER A 708 -17.97 -28.97 2.18
C SER A 708 -18.77 -28.22 3.25
N THR A 709 -19.84 -27.54 2.84
CA THR A 709 -20.76 -26.89 3.77
C THR A 709 -21.38 -27.90 4.75
N LYS A 710 -21.61 -29.15 4.32
CA LYS A 710 -22.13 -30.21 5.18
C LYS A 710 -21.18 -30.53 6.33
N GLU A 711 -19.88 -30.68 6.07
CA GLU A 711 -18.86 -30.91 7.09
C GLU A 711 -18.78 -29.73 8.08
N ILE A 712 -18.90 -28.48 7.57
CA ILE A 712 -18.92 -27.29 8.44
C ILE A 712 -20.14 -27.32 9.37
N CYS A 713 -21.33 -27.67 8.85
CA CYS A 713 -22.54 -27.80 9.67
C CYS A 713 -22.35 -28.88 10.78
N GLU A 714 -21.82 -30.05 10.44
CA GLU A 714 -21.57 -31.14 11.39
C GLU A 714 -20.58 -30.74 12.49
N ILE A 715 -19.53 -29.97 12.14
CA ILE A 715 -18.56 -29.41 13.08
C ILE A 715 -19.22 -28.39 14.00
N ASN A 716 -20.02 -27.50 13.44
CA ASN A 716 -20.68 -26.43 14.21
C ASN A 716 -21.71 -27.02 15.17
N GLU A 717 -22.52 -27.99 14.73
CA GLU A 717 -23.47 -28.74 15.57
C GLU A 717 -22.76 -29.48 16.71
N PHE A 718 -21.60 -30.10 16.42
CA PHE A 718 -20.80 -30.74 17.44
C PHE A 718 -20.29 -29.75 18.51
N ILE A 719 -19.92 -28.51 18.11
CA ILE A 719 -19.45 -27.48 19.04
C ILE A 719 -20.64 -26.93 19.86
N GLU A 720 -21.77 -26.62 19.21
CA GLU A 720 -22.98 -26.07 19.83
C GLU A 720 -23.49 -26.92 20.98
N HIS A 721 -23.48 -28.26 20.80
CA HIS A 721 -23.99 -29.21 21.81
C HIS A 721 -23.05 -29.41 23.01
N GLN A 722 -21.93 -28.73 23.07
CA GLN A 722 -21.01 -28.83 24.21
C GLN A 722 -21.30 -27.78 25.28
N SER A 723 -20.89 -28.08 26.51
CA SER A 723 -20.93 -27.10 27.58
C SER A 723 -19.87 -26.03 27.32
N GLY A 724 -20.33 -24.79 27.21
CA GLY A 724 -19.53 -23.62 26.91
C GLY A 724 -20.10 -22.34 27.54
N PRO A 725 -19.62 -21.19 27.13
CA PRO A 725 -20.23 -19.91 27.45
C PRO A 725 -21.70 -19.87 27.02
N THR A 726 -22.51 -19.13 27.73
CA THR A 726 -23.96 -19.00 27.46
C THR A 726 -24.29 -17.78 26.59
N HIS A 727 -23.29 -16.97 26.30
CA HIS A 727 -23.38 -15.80 25.42
C HIS A 727 -22.02 -15.54 24.77
N PRO A 728 -22.00 -14.87 23.62
CA PRO A 728 -20.78 -14.43 22.96
C PRO A 728 -19.95 -13.52 23.86
N MET A 729 -18.64 -13.42 23.56
CA MET A 729 -17.78 -12.45 24.25
C MET A 729 -18.22 -11.02 23.95
N GLU A 730 -18.50 -10.23 24.99
CA GLU A 730 -18.83 -8.82 24.83
C GLU A 730 -17.59 -7.99 24.50
N LEU A 731 -17.72 -7.15 23.48
CA LEU A 731 -16.72 -6.15 23.13
C LEU A 731 -17.08 -4.80 23.77
N PRO A 732 -16.11 -3.98 24.19
CA PRO A 732 -16.40 -2.70 24.82
C PRO A 732 -17.14 -1.76 23.87
N GLU A 733 -18.00 -0.90 24.41
CA GLU A 733 -18.61 0.17 23.62
C GLU A 733 -17.53 1.03 22.94
N PRO A 734 -17.70 1.37 21.64
CA PRO A 734 -16.76 2.21 20.97
C PRO A 734 -16.68 3.57 21.64
N LYS A 735 -15.49 4.05 21.90
CA LYS A 735 -15.32 5.45 22.29
C LYS A 735 -15.88 6.30 21.17
N SER A 736 -16.88 7.14 21.45
CA SER A 736 -17.37 8.12 20.49
C SER A 736 -16.19 8.96 20.01
N ASP A 737 -16.12 9.24 18.70
CA ASP A 737 -15.05 10.08 18.09
C ASP A 737 -14.96 11.49 18.74
N ASP A 738 -15.90 11.79 19.63
CA ASP A 738 -15.93 12.97 20.50
C ASP A 738 -15.05 12.88 21.76
N SER A 739 -14.37 11.77 22.02
CA SER A 739 -13.60 11.56 23.25
C SER A 739 -12.11 11.93 23.18
N ASP A 740 -11.66 12.61 22.11
CA ASP A 740 -10.49 13.50 22.21
C ASP A 740 -10.89 14.89 22.75
N GLY A 741 -12.04 14.96 23.32
CA GLY A 741 -12.63 16.04 24.08
C GLY A 741 -14.04 15.62 24.50
N GLY A 742 -14.18 15.04 25.68
CA GLY A 742 -15.42 14.59 26.32
C GLY A 742 -16.73 15.10 25.71
N SER A 743 -17.50 14.22 25.11
CA SER A 743 -18.85 14.52 24.68
C SER A 743 -19.82 13.57 25.35
N ASN A 744 -20.48 14.09 26.33
CA ASN A 744 -21.78 13.63 26.78
C ASN A 744 -22.84 14.16 25.81
N THR A 745 -23.54 13.31 25.08
CA THR A 745 -24.82 13.61 24.46
C THR A 745 -25.89 13.74 25.57
N GLY A 746 -25.85 14.85 26.22
CA GLY A 746 -26.76 15.21 27.28
C GLY A 746 -26.34 16.53 27.86
N GLY A 747 -26.74 17.64 27.18
CA GLY A 747 -26.67 19.00 27.67
C GLY A 747 -25.29 19.42 28.18
N ALA A 748 -24.79 20.53 27.68
CA ALA A 748 -23.55 21.18 28.12
C ALA A 748 -23.49 21.13 29.66
N ASP A 749 -22.47 20.47 30.20
CA ASP A 749 -22.26 20.34 31.64
C ASP A 749 -21.89 21.71 32.21
N MET A 750 -22.75 22.27 33.02
CA MET A 750 -22.51 23.55 33.72
C MET A 750 -21.62 23.36 34.95
N GLY A 751 -21.36 22.12 35.36
CA GLY A 751 -20.44 21.80 36.46
C GLY A 751 -18.94 21.89 36.08
N ASN A 752 -18.63 21.84 34.79
CA ASN A 752 -17.26 21.94 34.31
C ASN A 752 -17.14 22.89 33.11
N LEU A 753 -17.04 24.16 33.42
CA LEU A 753 -16.95 25.24 32.41
C LEU A 753 -15.61 25.18 31.69
N ASP A 754 -15.63 25.36 30.36
CA ASP A 754 -14.40 25.44 29.57
C ASP A 754 -13.51 26.61 30.10
N PRO A 755 -12.18 26.43 30.20
CA PRO A 755 -11.27 27.49 30.64
C PRO A 755 -11.41 28.82 29.89
N PHE A 756 -11.86 28.79 28.65
CA PHE A 756 -12.12 29.99 27.85
C PHE A 756 -13.54 30.54 27.95
N PHE A 757 -14.40 29.97 28.81
CA PHE A 757 -15.81 30.36 28.93
C PHE A 757 -16.00 31.87 29.20
N GLU A 758 -15.30 32.42 30.20
CA GLU A 758 -15.40 33.83 30.59
C GLU A 758 -14.89 34.77 29.47
N GLU A 759 -13.75 34.42 28.87
CA GLU A 759 -13.19 35.21 27.79
C GLU A 759 -14.05 35.17 26.51
N ALA A 760 -14.66 34.00 26.23
CA ALA A 760 -15.57 33.83 25.11
C ALA A 760 -16.86 34.60 25.32
N ALA A 761 -17.42 34.58 26.55
CA ALA A 761 -18.59 35.39 26.92
C ALA A 761 -18.34 36.90 26.71
N ARG A 762 -17.24 37.43 27.20
CA ARG A 762 -16.81 38.80 26.98
C ARG A 762 -16.66 39.14 25.49
N SER A 763 -16.04 38.18 24.74
CA SER A 763 -15.86 38.37 23.30
C SER A 763 -17.18 38.48 22.55
N VAL A 764 -18.13 37.59 22.88
CA VAL A 764 -19.49 37.56 22.28
C VAL A 764 -20.27 38.87 22.61
N ILE A 765 -20.19 39.34 23.84
CA ILE A 765 -20.86 40.59 24.27
C ILE A 765 -20.24 41.82 23.58
N VAL A 766 -18.90 41.90 23.53
CA VAL A 766 -18.21 43.02 22.86
C VAL A 766 -18.52 43.08 21.35
N SER A 767 -18.58 41.88 20.71
CA SER A 767 -18.85 41.80 19.28
C SER A 767 -20.34 41.83 18.93
N GLN A 768 -21.24 41.66 19.89
CA GLN A 768 -22.67 41.45 19.73
C GLN A 768 -23.02 40.42 18.66
N GLN A 769 -22.19 39.36 18.57
CA GLN A 769 -22.36 38.25 17.62
C GLN A 769 -22.03 36.91 18.29
N GLY A 770 -23.04 36.07 18.41
CA GLY A 770 -22.90 34.68 18.88
C GLY A 770 -22.47 33.76 17.76
N SER A 771 -21.22 33.87 17.28
CA SER A 771 -20.71 33.09 16.15
C SER A 771 -19.65 32.06 16.58
N THR A 772 -19.94 30.76 16.36
CA THR A 772 -19.00 29.67 16.62
C THR A 772 -17.69 29.85 15.86
N SER A 773 -17.76 30.31 14.60
CA SER A 773 -16.56 30.54 13.77
C SER A 773 -15.73 31.74 14.25
N MET A 774 -16.34 32.71 14.90
CA MET A 774 -15.61 33.84 15.53
C MET A 774 -14.83 33.37 16.76
N ILE A 775 -15.45 32.53 17.61
CA ILE A 775 -14.79 31.92 18.77
C ILE A 775 -13.65 31.01 18.33
N GLN A 776 -13.89 30.16 17.34
CA GLN A 776 -12.85 29.28 16.78
C GLN A 776 -11.60 30.06 16.37
N ARG A 777 -11.77 31.13 15.61
CA ARG A 777 -10.66 31.95 15.11
C ARG A 777 -9.98 32.75 16.22
N ARG A 778 -10.73 33.30 17.16
CA ARG A 778 -10.19 34.17 18.21
C ARG A 778 -9.37 33.41 19.23
N PHE A 779 -9.82 32.19 19.58
CA PHE A 779 -9.16 31.35 20.59
C PHE A 779 -8.28 30.23 19.98
N SER A 780 -8.21 30.15 18.63
CA SER A 780 -7.45 29.11 17.90
C SER A 780 -7.81 27.69 18.34
N ILE A 781 -9.09 27.42 18.59
CA ILE A 781 -9.62 26.13 19.06
C ILE A 781 -10.37 25.40 17.93
N GLY A 782 -10.50 24.07 18.04
CA GLY A 782 -11.25 23.27 17.05
C GLY A 782 -12.75 23.63 17.03
N TYR A 783 -13.40 23.41 15.86
CA TYR A 783 -14.82 23.74 15.65
C TYR A 783 -15.75 23.12 16.71
N ASN A 784 -15.53 21.85 17.08
CA ASN A 784 -16.34 21.15 18.06
C ASN A 784 -16.19 21.74 19.47
N ARG A 785 -15.01 22.19 19.88
CA ARG A 785 -14.79 22.87 21.16
C ARG A 785 -15.43 24.25 21.16
N ALA A 786 -15.35 24.98 20.06
CA ALA A 786 -16.03 26.27 19.88
C ALA A 786 -17.55 26.12 19.93
N GLY A 787 -18.09 25.01 19.36
CA GLY A 787 -19.52 24.66 19.42
C GLY A 787 -19.98 24.42 20.86
N ARG A 788 -19.28 23.56 21.61
CA ARG A 788 -19.58 23.29 23.03
C ARG A 788 -19.53 24.55 23.88
N LEU A 789 -18.56 25.40 23.63
CA LEU A 789 -18.42 26.68 24.33
C LEU A 789 -19.62 27.60 24.04
N MET A 790 -20.11 27.61 22.79
CA MET A 790 -21.35 28.29 22.42
C MET A 790 -22.58 27.69 23.09
N ASP A 791 -22.66 26.37 23.27
CA ASP A 791 -23.77 25.72 23.95
C ASP A 791 -23.74 25.95 25.47
N GLN A 792 -22.55 26.09 26.09
CA GLN A 792 -22.42 26.54 27.47
C GLN A 792 -22.86 28.00 27.64
N LEU A 793 -22.52 28.88 26.68
CA LEU A 793 -22.99 30.27 26.68
C LEU A 793 -24.51 30.40 26.48
N GLU A 794 -25.16 29.52 25.72
CA GLU A 794 -26.60 29.43 25.57
C GLU A 794 -27.28 29.02 26.91
N LYS A 795 -26.75 27.97 27.54
CA LYS A 795 -27.29 27.52 28.84
C LYS A 795 -27.12 28.55 29.95
N ALA A 796 -26.04 29.32 29.90
CA ALA A 796 -25.81 30.43 30.80
C ALA A 796 -26.70 31.65 30.49
N GLY A 797 -27.49 31.61 29.43
CA GLY A 797 -28.39 32.69 29.04
C GLY A 797 -27.67 33.90 28.44
N ILE A 798 -26.41 33.73 27.96
CA ILE A 798 -25.64 34.81 27.35
C ILE A 798 -25.95 34.93 25.87
N VAL A 799 -26.22 33.82 25.19
CA VAL A 799 -26.66 33.78 23.81
C VAL A 799 -27.97 33.03 23.66
N GLY A 800 -28.72 33.32 22.61
CA GLY A 800 -29.98 32.67 22.26
C GLY A 800 -29.75 31.34 21.55
N ALA A 801 -30.86 30.60 21.29
CA ALA A 801 -30.84 29.29 20.63
C ALA A 801 -30.25 29.35 19.22
N ALA A 802 -29.72 28.22 18.77
CA ALA A 802 -29.12 28.09 17.43
C ALA A 802 -30.18 28.22 16.33
N HIS A 803 -29.98 29.12 15.38
CA HIS A 803 -30.82 29.31 14.19
C HIS A 803 -30.09 28.86 12.90
N GLY A 804 -29.78 27.57 12.82
CA GLY A 804 -29.04 27.02 11.66
C GLY A 804 -27.63 27.58 11.53
N SER A 805 -27.26 28.09 10.34
CA SER A 805 -25.90 28.61 10.08
C SER A 805 -25.73 30.09 10.42
N LYS A 806 -26.75 30.75 10.94
CA LYS A 806 -26.70 32.18 11.32
C LYS A 806 -26.05 32.30 12.71
N PRO A 807 -25.34 33.44 12.99
CA PRO A 807 -24.90 33.76 14.33
C PRO A 807 -26.09 33.78 15.32
N ARG A 808 -25.90 33.29 16.54
CA ARG A 808 -26.91 33.31 17.61
C ARG A 808 -27.05 34.74 18.13
N ASP A 809 -28.27 35.12 18.52
CA ASP A 809 -28.55 36.43 19.12
C ASP A 809 -27.87 36.53 20.49
N VAL A 810 -27.32 37.72 20.82
CA VAL A 810 -26.69 37.96 22.12
C VAL A 810 -27.76 38.52 23.06
N LEU A 811 -28.00 37.84 24.16
CA LEU A 811 -29.06 38.19 25.13
C LEU A 811 -28.60 39.18 26.20
N VAL A 812 -27.29 39.30 26.39
CA VAL A 812 -26.64 40.14 27.41
C VAL A 812 -26.10 41.39 26.73
N ALA A 813 -26.53 42.56 27.20
CA ALA A 813 -26.18 43.84 26.61
C ALA A 813 -24.85 44.42 27.16
N ASP A 814 -24.56 44.18 28.47
CA ASP A 814 -23.47 44.83 29.21
C ASP A 814 -22.59 43.84 29.99
N GLU A 815 -21.35 44.24 30.23
CA GLU A 815 -20.39 43.48 31.06
C GLU A 815 -20.81 43.37 32.53
N SER A 816 -21.66 44.32 33.03
CA SER A 816 -22.25 44.28 34.36
C SER A 816 -23.22 43.10 34.50
N GLN A 817 -24.04 42.80 33.50
CA GLN A 817 -24.93 41.67 33.46
C GLN A 817 -24.16 40.36 33.38
N LEU A 818 -23.08 40.32 32.61
CA LEU A 818 -22.19 39.17 32.56
C LEU A 818 -21.60 38.84 33.94
N THR A 819 -21.13 39.88 34.66
CA THR A 819 -20.54 39.67 35.97
C THR A 819 -21.59 39.12 36.96
N ALA A 820 -22.86 39.52 36.88
CA ALA A 820 -23.93 39.00 37.68
C ALA A 820 -24.16 37.50 37.37
N ILE A 821 -24.22 37.12 36.09
CA ILE A 821 -24.33 35.70 35.64
C ILE A 821 -23.14 34.87 36.11
N MET A 822 -21.93 35.39 35.98
CA MET A 822 -20.71 34.68 36.39
C MET A 822 -20.66 34.45 37.92
N ASN A 823 -21.14 35.43 38.71
CA ASN A 823 -21.24 35.27 40.17
C ASN A 823 -22.29 34.22 40.54
N GLN A 824 -23.40 34.15 39.79
CA GLN A 824 -24.44 33.13 39.98
C GLN A 824 -23.97 31.72 39.60
N LEU A 825 -23.09 31.59 38.65
CA LEU A 825 -22.51 30.30 38.24
C LEU A 825 -21.36 29.82 39.13
N ARG A 826 -20.75 30.74 39.89
CA ARG A 826 -19.64 30.43 40.84
C ARG A 826 -20.11 30.18 42.27
N GLY A 827 -21.35 30.56 42.60
CA GLY A 827 -21.95 30.35 43.93
C GLY A 827 -22.75 29.12 44.03
#